data_21396c64bd35e19fa56dc364eacf422c
#
_entry.id   21396c64bd35e19fa56dc364eacf422c
#
_cell.length_a   1.000
_cell.length_b   1.000
_cell.length_c   1.000
_cell.angle_alpha   90.00
_cell.angle_beta   90.00
_cell.angle_gamma   90.00
#
_symmetry.space_group_name_H-M   'P 1'
#
loop_
_entity.id
_entity.type
_entity.pdbx_description
1 polymer ?
#
loop_
_entity_poly.entity_id
_entity_poly.type
_entity_poly.pdbx_seq_one_letter_code
_entity_poly.pdbx_strand_id
1 'polypeptide(L)'
;MRSFQRFKLYVALLPGAIACFALIAYQKKEPATFPDHEQLAKHYYHEDYQWYLDNIPFFECSDKQIEEVYYYRWKLYKAHIRNTGTNKFIITEFINHVPWDRDPYCTINAASMHHIYEGRWLRNPRYVNGYVNYLCRESGNNRRYSESIADAAYANYLVNGDKQFITAQLDSLKNTYDQWMDHWDSSKHLYYIPAMPDATEYTIASIDASGGKDGFDDGEAFRPTINSYMYGNAMAISKIAALKGDKETSDEFRKRAGNLKENVQQNLWNPSLQHFTDRFKVNNEFVKYWNFIRGRELAGFAPWYFDLPDDNPTYNAAWKHLSDTSELLGPYGFRTNEPSYEYYFKQFVYFEGKRGSQWNGPSWPYQSSQALTAMANFLNNYKQDVISNSDYLKCLRLFTKQHYLPDGKINLVENYDPNLGGPIVYYYWSNHYLHSSFNNLVITGLCGIRPSESDELNIHPLIDNSISYYCLSGLNYHGHKLTVLYDRDGTKYKLGKGLFVFVDGNDVVVKEQQGKYKIKIGEAKQQGSFKNISPNYALNIARDKFPSVSASVNSIPDSLFQAVDGRIWYFPEITNFWSTANSASLSDWFAIDFGQSRRISTIKIYPFTDSVRFALPDEIAMEYKLNGNWMTVKIKKQVPAKLSENTANTWTVEPVNASAIKINFKHRSKQIAVSEIECY
;
A
#
# COMPACT_ATOMS: atom_id res chain seq x y z
N MET A 1 75.72 -4.06 -71.30
CA MET A 1 75.82 -5.37 -72.04
C MET A 1 74.57 -6.15 -71.66
N ARG A 2 73.63 -6.28 -72.55
CA ARG A 2 73.09 -7.46 -73.21
C ARG A 2 72.65 -8.54 -72.22
N SER A 3 71.46 -9.14 -72.23
CA SER A 3 70.63 -9.50 -73.37
C SER A 3 69.23 -9.89 -72.96
N PHE A 4 68.32 -9.63 -73.84
CA PHE A 4 67.02 -10.20 -74.09
C PHE A 4 66.81 -11.71 -73.83
N GLN A 5 65.67 -12.16 -73.40
CA GLN A 5 64.78 -13.16 -74.01
C GLN A 5 63.42 -13.21 -73.37
N ARG A 6 62.39 -12.78 -74.00
CA ARG A 6 61.26 -13.36 -74.74
C ARG A 6 60.47 -14.48 -74.03
N PHE A 7 59.27 -14.11 -73.69
CA PHE A 7 57.97 -14.68 -74.10
C PHE A 7 57.66 -16.15 -73.92
N LYS A 8 56.56 -16.42 -73.19
CA LYS A 8 55.38 -17.10 -73.78
C LYS A 8 54.13 -16.85 -72.99
N LEU A 9 53.08 -16.38 -73.71
CA LEU A 9 51.72 -16.19 -73.28
C LEU A 9 51.02 -17.55 -73.16
N TYR A 10 50.41 -17.87 -72.01
CA TYR A 10 49.34 -18.85 -71.93
C TYR A 10 48.09 -18.20 -71.30
N VAL A 11 47.10 -18.11 -72.21
CA VAL A 11 45.73 -17.77 -71.81
C VAL A 11 45.10 -18.99 -71.15
N ALA A 12 44.77 -18.93 -69.92
CA ALA A 12 43.88 -19.90 -69.26
C ALA A 12 42.62 -19.17 -68.75
N LEU A 13 41.52 -19.53 -69.37
CA LEU A 13 40.18 -19.16 -68.96
C LEU A 13 39.90 -19.71 -67.55
N LEU A 14 39.55 -18.86 -66.63
CA LEU A 14 38.96 -19.21 -65.32
C LEU A 14 37.55 -18.67 -65.23
N PRO A 15 36.57 -19.48 -64.74
CA PRO A 15 35.17 -19.10 -64.69
C PRO A 15 34.93 -18.10 -63.58
N GLY A 16 34.02 -17.16 -63.82
CA GLY A 16 33.69 -16.09 -62.93
C GLY A 16 33.09 -16.58 -61.59
N ALA A 17 33.74 -16.24 -60.48
CA ALA A 17 33.16 -16.29 -59.17
C ALA A 17 32.44 -14.95 -58.93
N ILE A 18 31.11 -14.96 -58.96
CA ILE A 18 30.26 -13.85 -58.50
C ILE A 18 30.39 -13.82 -56.97
N ALA A 19 31.18 -12.89 -56.47
CA ALA A 19 31.19 -12.56 -55.02
C ALA A 19 29.92 -11.79 -54.71
N CYS A 20 28.89 -12.50 -54.20
CA CYS A 20 27.78 -11.86 -53.49
C CYS A 20 28.33 -11.26 -52.22
N PHE A 21 28.59 -9.95 -52.20
CA PHE A 21 28.70 -9.17 -51.00
C PHE A 21 27.31 -9.09 -50.40
N ALA A 22 27.01 -9.97 -49.40
CA ALA A 22 25.90 -9.77 -48.51
C ALA A 22 26.22 -8.51 -47.67
N LEU A 23 25.66 -7.39 -48.06
CA LEU A 23 25.54 -6.22 -47.19
C LEU A 23 24.66 -6.65 -46.01
N ILE A 24 25.28 -7.12 -44.94
CA ILE A 24 24.62 -7.16 -43.63
C ILE A 24 24.42 -5.69 -43.27
N ALA A 25 23.20 -5.20 -43.55
CA ALA A 25 22.75 -3.92 -43.00
C ALA A 25 22.80 -4.03 -41.48
N TYR A 26 23.83 -3.46 -40.88
CA TYR A 26 23.90 -3.25 -39.45
C TYR A 26 22.77 -2.26 -39.13
N GLN A 27 21.56 -2.77 -38.84
CA GLN A 27 20.49 -1.93 -38.30
C GLN A 27 21.03 -1.38 -36.99
N LYS A 28 21.33 -0.10 -36.97
CA LYS A 28 21.65 0.64 -35.77
C LYS A 28 20.46 0.42 -34.85
N LYS A 29 20.62 -0.42 -33.81
CA LYS A 29 19.59 -0.67 -32.84
C LYS A 29 19.25 0.69 -32.24
N GLU A 30 18.01 1.16 -32.40
CA GLU A 30 17.59 2.41 -31.78
C GLU A 30 17.78 2.26 -30.28
N PRO A 31 18.16 3.33 -29.54
CA PRO A 31 18.34 3.25 -28.11
C PRO A 31 17.02 2.86 -27.44
N ALA A 32 17.11 2.03 -26.42
CA ALA A 32 15.96 1.65 -25.60
C ALA A 32 15.24 2.88 -25.05
N THR A 33 13.93 2.90 -25.16
CA THR A 33 13.10 4.04 -24.68
C THR A 33 12.47 3.66 -23.36
N PHE A 34 13.07 4.06 -22.25
CA PHE A 34 12.50 3.89 -20.92
C PHE A 34 11.55 5.06 -20.56
N PRO A 35 10.56 4.83 -19.65
CA PRO A 35 9.73 5.90 -19.15
C PRO A 35 10.55 7.00 -18.46
N ASP A 36 10.24 8.24 -18.77
CA ASP A 36 10.83 9.40 -18.09
C ASP A 36 10.12 9.59 -16.72
N HIS A 37 10.83 9.29 -15.64
CA HIS A 37 10.29 9.35 -14.29
C HIS A 37 9.88 10.77 -13.88
N GLU A 38 10.66 11.78 -14.29
CA GLU A 38 10.35 13.16 -13.94
C GLU A 38 9.11 13.65 -14.68
N GLN A 39 8.99 13.30 -15.96
CA GLN A 39 7.80 13.61 -16.75
C GLN A 39 6.55 12.93 -16.18
N LEU A 40 6.64 11.63 -15.83
CA LEU A 40 5.53 10.90 -15.19
C LEU A 40 5.16 11.50 -13.84
N ALA A 41 6.16 11.81 -13.00
CA ALA A 41 5.91 12.42 -11.69
C ALA A 41 5.22 13.79 -11.82
N LYS A 42 5.67 14.63 -12.74
CA LYS A 42 5.03 15.93 -13.02
C LYS A 42 3.63 15.79 -13.57
N HIS A 43 3.39 14.79 -14.43
CA HIS A 43 2.07 14.53 -14.99
C HIS A 43 1.04 14.17 -13.92
N TYR A 44 1.37 13.24 -13.01
CA TYR A 44 0.41 12.75 -12.02
C TYR A 44 0.34 13.57 -10.73
N TYR A 45 1.43 14.28 -10.38
CA TYR A 45 1.56 14.95 -9.06
C TYR A 45 1.80 16.46 -9.14
N HIS A 46 1.90 16.99 -10.36
CA HIS A 46 2.07 18.42 -10.62
C HIS A 46 3.22 19.02 -9.79
N GLU A 47 2.97 20.06 -9.01
CA GLU A 47 3.99 20.75 -8.22
C GLU A 47 4.57 19.90 -7.08
N ASP A 48 3.85 18.88 -6.61
CA ASP A 48 4.27 17.99 -5.52
C ASP A 48 5.13 16.80 -5.99
N TYR A 49 5.54 16.79 -7.27
CA TYR A 49 6.18 15.66 -7.95
C TYR A 49 7.48 15.18 -7.30
N GLN A 50 8.24 16.04 -6.63
CA GLN A 50 9.58 15.73 -6.14
C GLN A 50 9.58 14.61 -5.11
N TRP A 51 8.61 14.61 -4.17
CA TRP A 51 8.53 13.55 -3.19
C TRP A 51 8.31 12.18 -3.86
N TYR A 52 7.47 12.13 -4.88
CA TYR A 52 7.20 10.88 -5.60
C TYR A 52 8.38 10.45 -6.45
N LEU A 53 9.06 11.40 -7.10
CA LEU A 53 10.30 11.14 -7.85
C LEU A 53 11.36 10.46 -6.98
N ASP A 54 11.44 10.84 -5.70
CA ASP A 54 12.42 10.31 -4.75
C ASP A 54 11.99 8.98 -4.12
N ASN A 55 10.68 8.72 -3.99
CA ASN A 55 10.19 7.67 -3.09
C ASN A 55 9.48 6.49 -3.77
N ILE A 56 8.86 6.63 -4.94
CA ILE A 56 8.06 5.56 -5.54
C ILE A 56 8.75 4.87 -6.72
N PRO A 57 8.50 3.57 -6.96
CA PRO A 57 8.76 2.97 -8.27
C PRO A 57 7.76 3.50 -9.29
N PHE A 58 8.21 3.65 -10.55
CA PHE A 58 7.39 4.16 -11.65
C PHE A 58 6.85 3.02 -12.50
N PHE A 59 5.61 3.17 -12.93
CA PHE A 59 4.90 2.15 -13.68
C PHE A 59 4.24 2.74 -14.93
N GLU A 60 4.44 2.08 -16.07
CA GLU A 60 3.76 2.37 -17.33
C GLU A 60 3.09 1.09 -17.82
N CYS A 61 1.86 1.18 -18.30
CA CYS A 61 1.10 0.02 -18.76
C CYS A 61 0.22 0.36 -19.97
N SER A 62 -0.06 -0.65 -20.81
CA SER A 62 -1.04 -0.52 -21.89
C SER A 62 -2.49 -0.39 -21.38
N ASP A 63 -2.77 -0.87 -20.17
CA ASP A 63 -4.04 -0.64 -19.47
C ASP A 63 -3.97 0.65 -18.67
N LYS A 64 -4.50 1.73 -19.25
CA LYS A 64 -4.36 3.07 -18.67
C LYS A 64 -5.14 3.29 -17.38
N GLN A 65 -6.22 2.53 -17.14
CA GLN A 65 -6.94 2.62 -15.88
C GLN A 65 -6.12 2.03 -14.73
N ILE A 66 -5.44 0.91 -14.95
CA ILE A 66 -4.52 0.33 -13.94
C ILE A 66 -3.37 1.30 -13.65
N GLU A 67 -2.79 1.92 -14.70
CA GLU A 67 -1.71 2.90 -14.55
C GLU A 67 -2.16 4.14 -13.76
N GLU A 68 -3.32 4.70 -14.08
CA GLU A 68 -3.87 5.88 -13.40
C GLU A 68 -4.16 5.60 -11.92
N VAL A 69 -4.79 4.46 -11.62
CA VAL A 69 -5.04 4.03 -10.24
C VAL A 69 -3.74 3.77 -9.49
N TYR A 70 -2.70 3.21 -10.14
CA TYR A 70 -1.39 3.02 -9.52
C TYR A 70 -0.82 4.34 -8.97
N TYR A 71 -0.86 5.43 -9.76
CA TYR A 71 -0.38 6.75 -9.32
C TYR A 71 -1.31 7.40 -8.29
N TYR A 72 -2.64 7.25 -8.43
CA TYR A 72 -3.57 7.67 -7.41
C TYR A 72 -3.30 6.98 -6.06
N ARG A 73 -3.01 5.68 -6.05
CA ARG A 73 -2.72 4.92 -4.83
C ARG A 73 -1.45 5.42 -4.11
N TRP A 74 -0.43 5.83 -4.83
CA TRP A 74 0.73 6.47 -4.21
C TRP A 74 0.41 7.86 -3.65
N LYS A 75 -0.44 8.64 -4.34
CA LYS A 75 -0.93 9.92 -3.81
C LYS A 75 -1.71 9.70 -2.51
N LEU A 76 -2.60 8.71 -2.50
CA LEU A 76 -3.37 8.29 -1.34
C LEU A 76 -2.46 7.84 -0.20
N TYR A 77 -1.50 6.96 -0.47
CA TYR A 77 -0.58 6.44 0.53
C TYR A 77 0.26 7.56 1.19
N LYS A 78 0.82 8.49 0.38
CA LYS A 78 1.56 9.64 0.90
C LYS A 78 0.71 10.49 1.84
N ALA A 79 -0.54 10.75 1.47
CA ALA A 79 -1.45 11.56 2.26
C ALA A 79 -1.80 10.93 3.62
N HIS A 80 -1.75 9.59 3.71
CA HIS A 80 -1.95 8.84 4.95
C HIS A 80 -0.68 8.65 5.79
N ILE A 81 0.50 9.03 5.28
CA ILE A 81 1.72 9.10 6.11
C ILE A 81 1.57 10.26 7.07
N ARG A 82 1.76 10.00 8.36
CA ARG A 82 1.80 11.00 9.42
C ARG A 82 3.15 10.99 10.10
N ASN A 83 3.80 12.15 10.15
CA ASN A 83 5.02 12.34 10.93
C ASN A 83 4.64 12.50 12.40
N THR A 84 5.14 11.63 13.28
CA THR A 84 4.86 11.67 14.72
C THR A 84 6.08 12.09 15.56
N GLY A 85 7.15 12.49 14.92
CA GLY A 85 8.39 12.92 15.57
C GLY A 85 9.63 12.63 14.73
N THR A 86 10.80 12.80 15.34
CA THR A 86 12.07 12.56 14.66
C THR A 86 12.21 11.11 14.19
N ASN A 87 12.23 10.90 12.88
CA ASN A 87 12.26 9.59 12.23
C ASN A 87 11.11 8.64 12.64
N LYS A 88 10.00 9.19 13.12
CA LYS A 88 8.82 8.45 13.50
C LYS A 88 7.71 8.72 12.51
N PHE A 89 7.22 7.68 11.88
CA PHE A 89 6.12 7.75 10.91
C PHE A 89 5.11 6.67 11.22
N ILE A 90 3.84 7.00 11.01
CA ILE A 90 2.73 6.06 11.04
C ILE A 90 1.94 6.16 9.75
N ILE A 91 1.18 5.12 9.44
CA ILE A 91 0.23 5.12 8.34
C ILE A 91 -1.16 5.02 8.96
N THR A 92 -2.06 5.91 8.58
CA THR A 92 -3.42 5.92 9.12
C THR A 92 -4.40 5.38 8.12
N GLU A 93 -5.48 4.80 8.60
CA GLU A 93 -6.59 4.34 7.78
C GLU A 93 -7.54 5.50 7.44
N PHE A 94 -7.74 6.38 8.42
CA PHE A 94 -8.57 7.59 8.34
C PHE A 94 -7.73 8.86 8.42
N ILE A 95 -8.32 9.97 8.02
CA ILE A 95 -7.71 11.30 8.12
C ILE A 95 -8.14 11.99 9.41
N ASN A 96 -9.44 12.07 9.64
CA ASN A 96 -9.99 12.65 10.86
C ASN A 96 -10.22 11.55 11.89
N HIS A 97 -10.24 11.96 13.15
CA HIS A 97 -10.61 11.09 14.27
C HIS A 97 -12.01 10.49 14.08
N VAL A 98 -12.12 9.20 14.35
CA VAL A 98 -13.36 8.45 14.40
C VAL A 98 -13.48 7.75 15.76
N PRO A 99 -14.69 7.50 16.29
CA PRO A 99 -14.87 6.98 17.66
C PRO A 99 -14.20 5.63 17.94
N TRP A 100 -13.81 4.91 16.90
CA TRP A 100 -13.19 3.59 17.00
C TRP A 100 -11.70 3.57 16.69
N ASP A 101 -11.07 4.71 16.40
CA ASP A 101 -9.63 4.80 16.23
C ASP A 101 -8.90 4.99 17.57
N ARG A 102 -7.61 5.17 17.51
CA ARG A 102 -6.74 5.36 18.65
C ARG A 102 -6.18 6.78 18.70
N ASP A 103 -6.56 7.51 19.73
CA ASP A 103 -5.97 8.81 20.04
C ASP A 103 -4.49 8.71 20.44
N PRO A 104 -3.70 9.77 20.19
CA PRO A 104 -4.02 10.98 19.41
C PRO A 104 -3.72 10.80 17.91
N TYR A 105 -3.31 9.61 17.50
CA TYR A 105 -2.73 9.39 16.18
C TYR A 105 -3.74 9.05 15.09
N CYS A 106 -5.00 8.79 15.45
CA CYS A 106 -6.05 8.31 14.53
C CYS A 106 -5.66 6.99 13.86
N THR A 107 -5.09 6.05 14.63
CA THR A 107 -4.64 4.75 14.12
C THR A 107 -5.60 3.64 14.48
N ILE A 108 -5.64 2.64 13.62
CA ILE A 108 -6.38 1.40 13.80
C ILE A 108 -5.51 0.27 13.23
N ASN A 109 -5.50 -0.88 13.90
CA ASN A 109 -4.62 -1.98 13.47
C ASN A 109 -5.23 -2.85 12.36
N ALA A 110 -6.53 -2.73 12.06
CA ALA A 110 -7.22 -3.58 11.07
C ALA A 110 -6.54 -3.59 9.69
N ALA A 111 -6.23 -2.41 9.14
CA ALA A 111 -5.61 -2.30 7.81
C ALA A 111 -4.07 -2.29 7.82
N SER A 112 -3.42 -2.48 8.98
CA SER A 112 -1.98 -2.32 9.13
C SER A 112 -1.16 -3.24 8.20
N MET A 113 -1.60 -4.47 7.99
CA MET A 113 -0.95 -5.39 7.06
C MET A 113 -0.99 -4.86 5.62
N HIS A 114 -2.13 -4.30 5.17
CA HIS A 114 -2.25 -3.71 3.84
C HIS A 114 -1.33 -2.50 3.69
N HIS A 115 -1.24 -1.65 4.71
CA HIS A 115 -0.36 -0.49 4.72
C HIS A 115 1.12 -0.88 4.58
N ILE A 116 1.56 -1.93 5.28
CA ILE A 116 2.94 -2.42 5.22
C ILE A 116 3.21 -3.08 3.85
N TYR A 117 2.31 -3.92 3.36
CA TYR A 117 2.46 -4.56 2.05
C TYR A 117 2.47 -3.56 0.88
N GLU A 118 1.68 -2.49 0.96
CA GLU A 118 1.72 -1.41 -0.03
C GLU A 118 3.01 -0.61 0.08
N GLY A 119 3.33 -0.16 1.29
CA GLY A 119 4.44 0.76 1.56
C GLY A 119 5.83 0.14 1.46
N ARG A 120 5.98 -1.21 1.55
CA ARG A 120 7.28 -1.89 1.45
C ARG A 120 8.02 -1.60 0.13
N TRP A 121 7.29 -1.11 -0.88
CA TRP A 121 7.83 -0.75 -2.19
C TRP A 121 8.33 0.69 -2.26
N LEU A 122 8.15 1.51 -1.22
CA LEU A 122 8.77 2.83 -1.13
C LEU A 122 10.29 2.69 -1.06
N ARG A 123 11.00 3.53 -1.80
CA ARG A 123 12.48 3.55 -1.79
C ARG A 123 13.05 3.93 -0.44
N ASN A 124 12.33 4.77 0.31
CA ASN A 124 12.71 5.17 1.65
C ASN A 124 12.02 4.27 2.70
N PRO A 125 12.71 3.29 3.27
CA PRO A 125 12.12 2.33 4.20
C PRO A 125 11.71 2.94 5.55
N ARG A 126 12.14 4.17 5.88
CA ARG A 126 11.82 4.82 7.16
C ARG A 126 10.33 4.95 7.41
N TYR A 127 9.53 5.16 6.37
CA TYR A 127 8.08 5.28 6.51
C TYR A 127 7.48 3.99 7.07
N VAL A 128 7.78 2.86 6.43
CA VAL A 128 7.24 1.56 6.84
C VAL A 128 7.95 1.03 8.10
N ASN A 129 9.28 1.18 8.21
CA ASN A 129 10.01 0.79 9.42
C ASN A 129 9.54 1.57 10.65
N GLY A 130 9.26 2.88 10.49
CA GLY A 130 8.65 3.70 11.55
C GLY A 130 7.30 3.16 11.99
N TYR A 131 6.44 2.80 11.02
CA TYR A 131 5.13 2.25 11.31
C TYR A 131 5.19 0.86 11.97
N VAL A 132 6.03 -0.04 11.46
CA VAL A 132 6.27 -1.35 12.10
C VAL A 132 6.77 -1.16 13.54
N ASN A 133 7.72 -0.23 13.76
CA ASN A 133 8.22 0.06 15.10
C ASN A 133 7.11 0.59 16.04
N TYR A 134 6.25 1.48 15.52
CA TYR A 134 5.08 1.98 16.26
C TYR A 134 4.14 0.84 16.66
N LEU A 135 3.79 -0.04 15.72
CA LEU A 135 2.91 -1.17 15.98
C LEU A 135 3.51 -2.17 16.97
N CYS A 136 4.80 -2.49 16.85
CA CYS A 136 5.44 -3.53 17.64
C CYS A 136 5.96 -3.06 19.01
N ARG A 137 6.44 -1.81 19.10
CA ARG A 137 7.20 -1.36 20.29
C ARG A 137 6.60 -0.14 21.01
N GLU A 138 5.81 0.67 20.32
CA GLU A 138 5.25 1.89 20.89
C GLU A 138 3.76 1.73 21.22
N SER A 139 3.32 0.49 21.41
CA SER A 139 1.92 0.11 21.72
C SER A 139 0.91 0.51 20.65
N GLY A 140 1.34 0.67 19.39
CA GLY A 140 0.47 1.01 18.27
C GLY A 140 -0.54 -0.08 17.93
N ASN A 141 -0.18 -1.36 18.12
CA ASN A 141 -1.09 -2.47 18.00
C ASN A 141 -1.81 -2.72 19.34
N ASN A 142 -3.06 -2.29 19.45
CA ASN A 142 -3.90 -2.53 20.61
C ASN A 142 -4.71 -3.83 20.52
N ARG A 143 -4.50 -4.64 19.48
CA ARG A 143 -5.23 -5.89 19.19
C ARG A 143 -6.76 -5.74 19.16
N ARG A 144 -7.26 -4.57 18.81
CA ARG A 144 -8.71 -4.36 18.68
C ARG A 144 -9.29 -5.23 17.57
N TYR A 145 -8.48 -5.47 16.54
CA TYR A 145 -8.84 -6.30 15.39
C TYR A 145 -7.78 -7.38 15.17
N SER A 146 -8.20 -8.52 14.62
CA SER A 146 -7.29 -9.57 14.17
C SER A 146 -6.30 -9.03 13.15
N GLU A 147 -5.07 -9.57 13.11
CA GLU A 147 -3.99 -8.98 12.32
C GLU A 147 -2.90 -10.00 11.94
N SER A 148 -2.12 -9.66 10.91
CA SER A 148 -0.94 -10.41 10.48
C SER A 148 0.31 -9.51 10.41
N ILE A 149 0.56 -8.74 11.48
CA ILE A 149 1.64 -7.73 11.52
C ILE A 149 3.03 -8.39 11.46
N ALA A 150 3.23 -9.57 12.06
CA ALA A 150 4.52 -10.25 11.99
C ALA A 150 4.83 -10.71 10.56
N ASP A 151 3.84 -11.24 9.85
CA ASP A 151 3.96 -11.59 8.43
C ASP A 151 4.26 -10.35 7.57
N ALA A 152 3.52 -9.26 7.76
CA ALA A 152 3.72 -8.02 7.01
C ALA A 152 5.09 -7.39 7.29
N ALA A 153 5.57 -7.39 8.53
CA ALA A 153 6.90 -6.91 8.89
C ALA A 153 8.01 -7.74 8.24
N TYR A 154 7.84 -9.06 8.20
CA TYR A 154 8.74 -9.95 7.50
C TYR A 154 8.68 -9.72 5.98
N ALA A 155 7.49 -9.50 5.41
CA ALA A 155 7.32 -9.16 4.00
C ALA A 155 8.00 -7.83 3.62
N ASN A 156 8.06 -6.85 4.53
CA ASN A 156 8.85 -5.63 4.34
C ASN A 156 10.35 -5.92 4.30
N TYR A 157 10.85 -6.80 5.19
CA TYR A 157 12.24 -7.27 5.16
C TYR A 157 12.59 -7.95 3.84
N LEU A 158 11.70 -8.79 3.29
CA LEU A 158 11.92 -9.46 2.01
C LEU A 158 12.11 -8.51 0.82
N VAL A 159 11.78 -7.24 0.96
CA VAL A 159 12.01 -6.21 -0.08
C VAL A 159 13.23 -5.36 0.24
N ASN A 160 13.33 -4.85 1.48
CA ASN A 160 14.38 -3.90 1.85
C ASN A 160 15.71 -4.55 2.30
N GLY A 161 15.70 -5.83 2.71
CA GLY A 161 16.89 -6.56 3.16
C GLY A 161 17.44 -6.15 4.53
N ASP A 162 16.73 -5.30 5.30
CA ASP A 162 17.21 -4.80 6.60
C ASP A 162 17.05 -5.85 7.71
N LYS A 163 18.00 -6.79 7.72
CA LYS A 163 18.07 -7.88 8.72
C LYS A 163 18.16 -7.34 10.14
N GLN A 164 18.91 -6.25 10.37
CA GLN A 164 19.09 -5.69 11.71
C GLN A 164 17.76 -5.15 12.24
N PHE A 165 17.02 -4.44 11.42
CA PHE A 165 15.72 -3.90 11.81
C PHE A 165 14.73 -5.02 12.16
N ILE A 166 14.56 -6.01 11.27
CA ILE A 166 13.52 -7.05 11.47
C ILE A 166 13.84 -7.96 12.65
N THR A 167 15.10 -8.36 12.85
CA THR A 167 15.49 -9.20 13.98
C THR A 167 15.35 -8.49 15.32
N ALA A 168 15.45 -7.15 15.34
CA ALA A 168 15.18 -6.35 16.52
C ALA A 168 13.71 -6.35 16.94
N GLN A 169 12.77 -6.69 16.06
CA GLN A 169 11.32 -6.75 16.37
C GLN A 169 10.89 -8.09 17.01
N LEU A 170 11.74 -9.12 16.97
CA LEU A 170 11.38 -10.50 17.32
C LEU A 170 10.62 -10.63 18.65
N ASP A 171 11.18 -10.06 19.73
CA ASP A 171 10.59 -10.22 21.06
C ASP A 171 9.21 -9.55 21.18
N SER A 172 9.03 -8.40 20.55
CA SER A 172 7.73 -7.72 20.49
C SER A 172 6.71 -8.51 19.69
N LEU A 173 7.11 -9.08 18.56
CA LEU A 173 6.24 -9.91 17.72
C LEU A 173 5.81 -11.20 18.42
N LYS A 174 6.74 -11.86 19.14
CA LYS A 174 6.42 -13.01 20.01
C LYS A 174 5.39 -12.65 21.07
N ASN A 175 5.62 -11.54 21.78
CA ASN A 175 4.72 -11.07 22.81
C ASN A 175 3.32 -10.79 22.28
N THR A 176 3.20 -10.13 21.11
CA THR A 176 1.91 -9.89 20.47
C THR A 176 1.21 -11.19 20.07
N TYR A 177 1.96 -12.14 19.51
CA TYR A 177 1.42 -13.46 19.17
C TYR A 177 0.88 -14.18 20.39
N ASP A 178 1.63 -14.20 21.49
CA ASP A 178 1.25 -14.89 22.72
C ASP A 178 0.03 -14.23 23.41
N GLN A 179 -0.18 -12.94 23.22
CA GLN A 179 -1.39 -12.27 23.70
C GLN A 179 -2.67 -12.78 23.02
N TRP A 180 -2.61 -13.25 21.77
CA TRP A 180 -3.76 -13.84 21.07
C TRP A 180 -4.17 -15.22 21.62
N MET A 181 -3.42 -15.78 22.59
CA MET A 181 -3.83 -17.01 23.29
C MET A 181 -5.11 -16.85 24.11
N ASP A 182 -5.58 -15.62 24.39
CA ASP A 182 -6.89 -15.32 24.96
C ASP A 182 -8.07 -15.75 24.02
N HIS A 183 -7.79 -15.88 22.71
CA HIS A 183 -8.71 -16.38 21.69
C HIS A 183 -8.44 -17.84 21.27
N TRP A 184 -7.59 -18.58 22.02
CA TRP A 184 -7.24 -19.95 21.72
C TRP A 184 -8.15 -20.97 22.41
N ASP A 185 -8.68 -21.92 21.63
CA ASP A 185 -9.39 -23.08 22.16
C ASP A 185 -8.46 -24.29 22.16
N SER A 186 -8.02 -24.73 23.34
CA SER A 186 -7.10 -25.84 23.49
C SER A 186 -7.71 -27.21 23.15
N SER A 187 -9.04 -27.33 23.14
CA SER A 187 -9.74 -28.57 22.78
C SER A 187 -9.87 -28.76 21.25
N LYS A 188 -9.85 -27.67 20.52
CA LYS A 188 -9.94 -27.64 19.04
C LYS A 188 -8.64 -27.30 18.36
N HIS A 189 -7.66 -26.79 19.11
CA HIS A 189 -6.39 -26.29 18.60
C HIS A 189 -6.57 -25.26 17.48
N LEU A 190 -7.52 -24.35 17.67
CA LEU A 190 -7.90 -23.28 16.75
C LEU A 190 -8.16 -21.99 17.52
N TYR A 191 -7.96 -20.87 16.85
CA TYR A 191 -8.39 -19.56 17.32
C TYR A 191 -9.85 -19.31 16.94
N TYR A 192 -10.56 -18.59 17.81
CA TYR A 192 -11.95 -18.14 17.59
C TYR A 192 -12.07 -16.65 17.86
N ILE A 193 -13.02 -15.98 17.20
CA ILE A 193 -13.20 -14.54 17.33
C ILE A 193 -14.65 -14.17 16.96
N PRO A 194 -15.26 -13.13 17.58
CA PRO A 194 -16.48 -12.50 17.08
C PRO A 194 -16.25 -11.76 15.76
N ALA A 195 -17.34 -11.36 15.10
CA ALA A 195 -17.29 -10.70 13.81
C ALA A 195 -16.61 -9.32 13.85
N MET A 196 -16.98 -8.45 14.79
CA MET A 196 -16.45 -7.08 14.87
C MET A 196 -14.93 -7.05 15.16
N PRO A 197 -14.38 -7.79 16.15
CA PRO A 197 -12.93 -7.86 16.33
C PRO A 197 -12.16 -8.54 15.20
N ASP A 198 -12.85 -9.22 14.28
CA ASP A 198 -12.22 -9.71 13.03
C ASP A 198 -12.35 -8.69 11.88
N ALA A 199 -12.81 -7.49 12.18
CA ALA A 199 -13.06 -6.40 11.24
C ALA A 199 -14.03 -6.79 10.10
N THR A 200 -15.04 -7.61 10.39
CA THR A 200 -15.98 -8.17 9.41
C THR A 200 -17.39 -8.28 10.00
N GLU A 201 -17.96 -7.20 10.45
CA GLU A 201 -19.28 -7.15 11.03
C GLU A 201 -20.35 -7.71 10.07
N TYR A 202 -21.36 -8.38 10.61
CA TYR A 202 -22.46 -8.98 9.84
C TYR A 202 -22.00 -10.10 8.88
N THR A 203 -21.21 -11.04 9.40
CA THR A 203 -20.87 -12.29 8.70
C THR A 203 -22.01 -13.31 8.81
N ILE A 204 -21.95 -14.39 8.04
CA ILE A 204 -22.92 -15.49 8.16
C ILE A 204 -22.96 -16.02 9.59
N ALA A 205 -21.81 -16.20 10.25
CA ALA A 205 -21.75 -16.71 11.61
C ALA A 205 -22.48 -15.81 12.60
N SER A 206 -22.24 -14.49 12.55
CA SER A 206 -22.83 -13.55 13.51
C SER A 206 -24.31 -13.31 13.26
N ILE A 207 -24.74 -13.21 12.01
CA ILE A 207 -26.15 -13.04 11.64
C ILE A 207 -26.96 -14.26 12.05
N ASP A 208 -26.48 -15.47 11.73
CA ASP A 208 -27.18 -16.71 12.08
C ASP A 208 -27.25 -16.92 13.58
N ALA A 209 -26.18 -16.60 14.33
CA ALA A 209 -26.17 -16.69 15.79
C ALA A 209 -27.18 -15.77 16.46
N SER A 210 -27.53 -14.65 15.84
CA SER A 210 -28.58 -13.73 16.29
C SER A 210 -30.00 -14.12 15.88
N GLY A 211 -30.16 -15.20 15.10
CA GLY A 211 -31.42 -15.56 14.47
C GLY A 211 -31.86 -14.59 13.38
N GLY A 212 -30.91 -13.95 12.68
CA GLY A 212 -31.17 -13.02 11.59
C GLY A 212 -31.66 -11.64 12.03
N LYS A 213 -31.45 -11.27 13.30
CA LYS A 213 -31.90 -9.99 13.89
C LYS A 213 -30.80 -8.94 13.86
N ASP A 214 -29.56 -9.34 14.09
CA ASP A 214 -28.36 -8.51 14.15
C ASP A 214 -27.15 -9.36 13.70
N GLY A 215 -25.94 -8.85 13.82
CA GLY A 215 -24.71 -9.53 13.46
C GLY A 215 -23.47 -8.68 13.70
N PHE A 216 -23.61 -7.59 14.47
CA PHE A 216 -22.50 -6.69 14.68
C PHE A 216 -21.39 -7.32 15.54
N ASP A 217 -21.74 -7.81 16.71
CA ASP A 217 -20.77 -8.25 17.73
C ASP A 217 -20.91 -9.72 18.18
N ASP A 218 -22.01 -10.37 17.81
CA ASP A 218 -22.32 -11.74 18.20
C ASP A 218 -21.62 -12.76 17.33
N GLY A 219 -21.80 -14.04 17.69
CA GLY A 219 -21.47 -15.16 16.84
C GLY A 219 -19.99 -15.51 16.81
N GLU A 220 -19.36 -15.60 17.99
CA GLU A 220 -18.00 -16.18 18.07
C GLU A 220 -17.88 -17.43 17.23
N ALA A 221 -16.88 -17.48 16.39
CA ALA A 221 -16.63 -18.59 15.49
C ALA A 221 -15.13 -18.90 15.34
N PHE A 222 -14.83 -20.16 15.04
CA PHE A 222 -13.51 -20.57 14.57
C PHE A 222 -13.42 -20.18 13.11
N ARG A 223 -12.67 -19.12 12.80
CA ARG A 223 -12.71 -18.48 11.49
C ARG A 223 -11.44 -18.75 10.69
N PRO A 224 -11.53 -18.96 9.35
CA PRO A 224 -10.37 -19.06 8.47
C PRO A 224 -9.46 -17.85 8.55
N THR A 225 -9.98 -16.62 8.75
CA THR A 225 -9.24 -15.36 8.83
C THR A 225 -8.23 -15.36 9.96
N ILE A 226 -8.68 -15.33 11.22
CA ILE A 226 -7.77 -15.28 12.38
C ILE A 226 -6.80 -16.45 12.42
N ASN A 227 -7.26 -17.65 12.06
CA ASN A 227 -6.39 -18.83 12.04
C ASN A 227 -5.29 -18.73 10.98
N SER A 228 -5.60 -18.15 9.80
CA SER A 228 -4.61 -17.88 8.76
C SER A 228 -3.63 -16.77 9.16
N TYR A 229 -4.12 -15.70 9.82
CA TYR A 229 -3.25 -14.63 10.32
C TYR A 229 -2.27 -15.17 11.36
N MET A 230 -2.75 -15.97 12.31
CA MET A 230 -1.90 -16.58 13.33
C MET A 230 -0.91 -17.60 12.74
N TYR A 231 -1.29 -18.34 11.70
CA TYR A 231 -0.37 -19.19 10.95
C TYR A 231 0.73 -18.35 10.27
N GLY A 232 0.36 -17.30 9.54
CA GLY A 232 1.31 -16.40 8.88
C GLY A 232 2.26 -15.73 9.87
N ASN A 233 1.73 -15.23 10.98
CA ASN A 233 2.52 -14.65 12.07
C ASN A 233 3.51 -15.66 12.67
N ALA A 234 3.08 -16.89 12.93
CA ALA A 234 3.97 -17.94 13.47
C ALA A 234 5.09 -18.29 12.48
N MET A 235 4.78 -18.43 11.20
CA MET A 235 5.78 -18.68 10.15
C MET A 235 6.78 -17.52 10.03
N ALA A 236 6.31 -16.27 10.07
CA ALA A 236 7.16 -15.09 10.04
C ALA A 236 8.09 -15.03 11.26
N ILE A 237 7.56 -15.23 12.48
CA ILE A 237 8.36 -15.25 13.71
C ILE A 237 9.44 -16.36 13.64
N SER A 238 9.07 -17.55 13.15
CA SER A 238 10.03 -18.64 12.96
C SER A 238 11.19 -18.24 12.04
N LYS A 239 10.89 -17.61 10.91
CA LYS A 239 11.89 -17.13 9.93
C LYS A 239 12.74 -15.99 10.50
N ILE A 240 12.15 -15.03 11.19
CA ILE A 240 12.87 -13.92 11.84
C ILE A 240 13.81 -14.46 12.93
N ALA A 241 13.36 -15.45 13.71
CA ALA A 241 14.19 -16.11 14.71
C ALA A 241 15.38 -16.84 14.07
N ALA A 242 15.16 -17.55 12.96
CA ALA A 242 16.22 -18.19 12.19
C ALA A 242 17.26 -17.17 11.67
N LEU A 243 16.80 -16.01 11.15
CA LEU A 243 17.68 -14.90 10.75
C LEU A 243 18.52 -14.38 11.92
N LYS A 244 17.95 -14.32 13.13
CA LYS A 244 18.64 -13.89 14.36
C LYS A 244 19.63 -14.96 14.88
N GLY A 245 19.48 -16.22 14.46
CA GLY A 245 20.23 -17.36 14.98
C GLY A 245 19.58 -18.01 16.20
N ASP A 246 18.37 -17.64 16.56
CA ASP A 246 17.58 -18.21 17.66
C ASP A 246 16.82 -19.45 17.15
N LYS A 247 17.54 -20.58 17.19
CA LYS A 247 17.03 -21.88 16.71
C LYS A 247 15.84 -22.38 17.52
N GLU A 248 15.85 -22.19 18.83
CA GLU A 248 14.79 -22.67 19.73
C GLU A 248 13.45 -21.99 19.39
N THR A 249 13.44 -20.68 19.35
CA THR A 249 12.25 -19.92 18.93
C THR A 249 11.82 -20.26 17.50
N SER A 250 12.78 -20.44 16.58
CA SER A 250 12.47 -20.80 15.19
C SER A 250 11.75 -22.15 15.11
N ASP A 251 12.24 -23.16 15.78
CA ASP A 251 11.66 -24.50 15.77
C ASP A 251 10.31 -24.55 16.50
N GLU A 252 10.17 -23.83 17.62
CA GLU A 252 8.91 -23.69 18.35
C GLU A 252 7.80 -23.09 17.47
N PHE A 253 8.03 -21.94 16.87
CA PHE A 253 7.00 -21.25 16.08
C PHE A 253 6.72 -21.98 14.77
N ARG A 254 7.69 -22.69 14.18
CA ARG A 254 7.44 -23.58 13.04
C ARG A 254 6.49 -24.72 13.42
N LYS A 255 6.67 -25.29 14.61
CA LYS A 255 5.78 -26.36 15.14
C LYS A 255 4.37 -25.80 15.40
N ARG A 256 4.25 -24.60 16.01
CA ARG A 256 2.95 -23.94 16.22
C ARG A 256 2.22 -23.74 14.90
N ALA A 257 2.91 -23.22 13.87
CA ALA A 257 2.36 -23.05 12.53
C ALA A 257 1.94 -24.39 11.91
N GLY A 258 2.78 -25.42 11.98
CA GLY A 258 2.45 -26.75 11.44
C GLY A 258 1.18 -27.34 12.06
N ASN A 259 1.08 -27.30 13.38
CA ASN A 259 -0.11 -27.77 14.11
C ASN A 259 -1.36 -26.98 13.71
N LEU A 260 -1.24 -25.66 13.60
CA LEU A 260 -2.38 -24.80 13.19
C LEU A 260 -2.81 -25.10 11.75
N LYS A 261 -1.86 -25.26 10.83
CA LYS A 261 -2.14 -25.67 9.45
C LYS A 261 -2.95 -26.96 9.39
N GLU A 262 -2.52 -28.01 10.10
CA GLU A 262 -3.23 -29.30 10.14
C GLU A 262 -4.66 -29.13 10.66
N ASN A 263 -4.83 -28.38 11.76
CA ASN A 263 -6.16 -28.17 12.36
C ASN A 263 -7.08 -27.31 11.45
N VAL A 264 -6.57 -26.31 10.79
CA VAL A 264 -7.35 -25.51 9.81
C VAL A 264 -7.84 -26.40 8.67
N GLN A 265 -6.94 -27.20 8.07
CA GLN A 265 -7.29 -28.07 6.96
C GLN A 265 -8.32 -29.14 7.34
N GLN A 266 -8.14 -29.75 8.50
CA GLN A 266 -9.03 -30.84 8.97
C GLN A 266 -10.38 -30.33 9.44
N ASN A 267 -10.43 -29.17 10.07
CA ASN A 267 -11.60 -28.73 10.80
C ASN A 267 -12.37 -27.57 10.14
N LEU A 268 -11.72 -26.70 9.38
CA LEU A 268 -12.40 -25.56 8.73
C LEU A 268 -12.69 -25.79 7.24
N TRP A 269 -12.12 -26.82 6.61
CA TRP A 269 -12.54 -27.22 5.29
C TRP A 269 -13.94 -27.84 5.34
N ASN A 270 -14.89 -27.23 4.64
CA ASN A 270 -16.24 -27.74 4.50
C ASN A 270 -16.36 -28.53 3.18
N PRO A 271 -16.42 -29.86 3.22
CA PRO A 271 -16.46 -30.67 1.99
C PRO A 271 -17.74 -30.50 1.19
N SER A 272 -18.86 -30.14 1.83
CA SER A 272 -20.14 -29.91 1.15
C SER A 272 -20.15 -28.60 0.37
N LEU A 273 -19.46 -27.57 0.86
CA LEU A 273 -19.33 -26.29 0.20
C LEU A 273 -18.04 -26.20 -0.63
N GLN A 274 -17.13 -27.17 -0.51
CA GLN A 274 -15.80 -27.17 -1.13
C GLN A 274 -15.06 -25.84 -0.86
N HIS A 275 -15.08 -25.39 0.41
CA HIS A 275 -14.53 -24.10 0.82
C HIS A 275 -14.11 -24.12 2.29
N PHE A 276 -13.15 -23.26 2.68
CA PHE A 276 -12.89 -23.01 4.09
C PHE A 276 -13.99 -22.12 4.64
N THR A 277 -14.62 -22.53 5.72
CA THR A 277 -15.75 -21.84 6.33
C THR A 277 -15.67 -21.82 7.83
N ASP A 278 -16.35 -20.87 8.45
CA ASP A 278 -16.45 -20.75 9.89
C ASP A 278 -17.15 -21.99 10.51
N ARG A 279 -16.77 -22.30 11.77
CA ARG A 279 -17.54 -23.15 12.67
C ARG A 279 -17.97 -22.34 13.89
N PHE A 280 -19.21 -22.53 14.30
CA PHE A 280 -19.75 -21.84 15.49
C PHE A 280 -19.01 -22.23 16.77
N LYS A 281 -18.53 -21.24 17.52
CA LYS A 281 -18.07 -21.39 18.91
C LYS A 281 -19.25 -21.29 19.89
N VAL A 282 -20.29 -20.59 19.51
CA VAL A 282 -21.52 -20.39 20.31
C VAL A 282 -22.50 -21.56 20.14
N ASN A 283 -23.38 -21.73 21.14
CA ASN A 283 -24.47 -22.70 21.13
C ASN A 283 -25.73 -22.03 21.73
N ASN A 284 -26.76 -21.83 20.90
CA ASN A 284 -28.00 -21.20 21.32
C ASN A 284 -29.21 -21.82 20.59
N GLU A 285 -30.36 -21.16 20.64
CA GLU A 285 -31.57 -21.64 19.97
C GLU A 285 -31.44 -21.65 18.43
N PHE A 286 -30.62 -20.79 17.84
CA PHE A 286 -30.47 -20.61 16.39
C PHE A 286 -29.33 -21.46 15.79
N VAL A 287 -28.19 -21.55 16.49
CA VAL A 287 -26.98 -22.24 16.00
C VAL A 287 -26.45 -23.23 17.02
N LYS A 288 -25.73 -24.25 16.53
CA LYS A 288 -25.13 -25.28 17.39
C LYS A 288 -23.60 -25.22 17.34
N TYR A 289 -22.99 -25.33 18.51
CA TYR A 289 -21.55 -25.44 18.66
C TYR A 289 -20.93 -26.43 17.66
N TRP A 290 -19.85 -26.04 17.07
CA TRP A 290 -19.05 -26.83 16.13
C TRP A 290 -19.69 -27.13 14.75
N ASN A 291 -20.93 -26.72 14.49
CA ASN A 291 -21.49 -26.80 13.14
C ASN A 291 -20.81 -25.79 12.22
N PHE A 292 -20.72 -26.12 10.94
CA PHE A 292 -20.33 -25.18 9.90
C PHE A 292 -21.42 -24.13 9.69
N ILE A 293 -21.01 -22.94 9.25
CA ILE A 293 -21.91 -21.97 8.64
C ILE A 293 -22.50 -22.52 7.34
N ARG A 294 -23.61 -21.97 6.91
CA ARG A 294 -24.43 -22.50 5.80
C ARG A 294 -24.18 -21.86 4.44
N GLY A 295 -23.13 -21.06 4.28
CA GLY A 295 -22.76 -20.40 3.02
C GLY A 295 -21.27 -20.16 2.91
N ARG A 296 -20.83 -19.77 1.72
CA ARG A 296 -19.44 -19.40 1.48
C ARG A 296 -19.23 -17.90 1.71
N GLU A 297 -18.10 -17.57 2.31
CA GLU A 297 -17.61 -16.21 2.46
C GLU A 297 -16.27 -16.03 1.75
N LEU A 298 -16.01 -14.84 1.21
CA LEU A 298 -14.73 -14.49 0.59
C LEU A 298 -13.56 -14.71 1.54
N ALA A 299 -13.80 -14.53 2.84
CA ALA A 299 -12.86 -14.80 3.94
C ALA A 299 -12.27 -16.23 3.90
N GLY A 300 -12.97 -17.18 3.33
CA GLY A 300 -12.49 -18.56 3.15
C GLY A 300 -11.29 -18.69 2.21
N PHE A 301 -10.87 -17.64 1.50
CA PHE A 301 -9.62 -17.61 0.73
C PHE A 301 -8.41 -17.11 1.54
N ALA A 302 -8.60 -16.64 2.76
CA ALA A 302 -7.50 -16.19 3.63
C ALA A 302 -6.38 -17.23 3.82
N PRO A 303 -6.65 -18.56 3.88
CA PRO A 303 -5.57 -19.56 3.96
C PRO A 303 -4.53 -19.46 2.83
N TRP A 304 -4.96 -19.19 1.59
CA TRP A 304 -4.01 -19.07 0.45
C TRP A 304 -3.24 -17.76 0.43
N TYR A 305 -3.68 -16.75 1.18
CA TYR A 305 -2.88 -15.53 1.36
C TYR A 305 -1.51 -15.87 1.97
N PHE A 306 -1.45 -16.88 2.85
CA PHE A 306 -0.26 -17.32 3.57
C PHE A 306 0.31 -18.66 3.09
N ASP A 307 -0.13 -19.17 1.94
CA ASP A 307 0.24 -20.51 1.44
C ASP A 307 -0.01 -21.63 2.47
N LEU A 308 -1.07 -21.49 3.29
CA LEU A 308 -1.40 -22.45 4.34
C LEU A 308 -1.85 -23.82 3.78
N PRO A 309 -2.81 -23.92 2.82
CA PRO A 309 -3.30 -25.21 2.37
C PRO A 309 -2.20 -26.01 1.66
N ASP A 310 -2.30 -27.35 1.77
CA ASP A 310 -1.49 -28.22 0.95
C ASP A 310 -1.88 -28.12 -0.53
N ASP A 311 -0.93 -28.39 -1.41
CA ASP A 311 -1.17 -28.48 -2.85
C ASP A 311 -1.97 -29.75 -3.14
N ASN A 312 -3.29 -29.69 -2.97
CA ASN A 312 -4.22 -30.79 -3.07
C ASN A 312 -5.44 -30.39 -3.90
N PRO A 313 -5.82 -31.18 -4.93
CA PRO A 313 -6.99 -30.92 -5.76
C PRO A 313 -8.29 -30.70 -4.98
N THR A 314 -8.44 -31.30 -3.79
CA THR A 314 -9.61 -31.12 -2.93
C THR A 314 -9.74 -29.65 -2.50
N TYR A 315 -8.65 -29.04 -2.04
CA TYR A 315 -8.67 -27.63 -1.64
C TYR A 315 -8.70 -26.71 -2.85
N ASN A 316 -8.01 -27.08 -3.93
CA ASN A 316 -7.95 -26.27 -5.17
C ASN A 316 -9.35 -26.05 -5.77
N ALA A 317 -10.31 -26.95 -5.50
CA ALA A 317 -11.69 -26.81 -5.96
C ALA A 317 -12.38 -25.52 -5.48
N ALA A 318 -11.98 -24.94 -4.34
CA ALA A 318 -12.52 -23.68 -3.83
C ALA A 318 -12.44 -22.53 -4.83
N TRP A 319 -11.40 -22.52 -5.67
CA TRP A 319 -11.16 -21.42 -6.61
C TRP A 319 -12.19 -21.33 -7.74
N LYS A 320 -13.00 -22.38 -7.98
CA LYS A 320 -14.13 -22.33 -8.90
C LYS A 320 -15.16 -21.27 -8.48
N HIS A 321 -15.34 -21.09 -7.18
CA HIS A 321 -16.32 -20.16 -6.62
C HIS A 321 -15.97 -18.68 -6.84
N LEU A 322 -14.71 -18.36 -7.16
CA LEU A 322 -14.28 -17.02 -7.59
C LEU A 322 -14.35 -16.80 -9.11
N SER A 323 -14.65 -17.85 -9.88
CA SER A 323 -14.89 -17.76 -11.33
C SER A 323 -16.38 -17.73 -11.67
N ASP A 324 -17.23 -18.15 -10.73
CA ASP A 324 -18.68 -18.22 -10.91
C ASP A 324 -19.34 -16.89 -10.53
N THR A 325 -19.99 -16.28 -11.52
CA THR A 325 -20.69 -15.00 -11.35
C THR A 325 -21.99 -15.12 -10.55
N SER A 326 -22.49 -16.31 -10.31
CA SER A 326 -23.63 -16.58 -9.41
C SER A 326 -23.20 -16.76 -7.95
N GLU A 327 -21.89 -16.94 -7.69
CA GLU A 327 -21.33 -17.18 -6.36
C GLU A 327 -20.53 -15.95 -5.86
N LEU A 328 -19.23 -16.10 -5.59
CA LEU A 328 -18.43 -15.06 -4.94
C LEU A 328 -17.90 -13.98 -5.89
N LEU A 329 -18.01 -14.12 -7.20
CA LEU A 329 -17.64 -13.09 -8.17
C LEU A 329 -18.88 -12.35 -8.68
N GLY A 330 -19.01 -11.08 -8.32
CA GLY A 330 -20.01 -10.19 -8.91
C GLY A 330 -19.53 -9.53 -10.21
N PRO A 331 -20.45 -8.96 -11.00
CA PRO A 331 -20.08 -8.21 -12.22
C PRO A 331 -19.24 -6.96 -11.96
N TYR A 332 -19.25 -6.41 -10.72
CA TYR A 332 -18.53 -5.19 -10.35
C TYR A 332 -17.53 -5.39 -9.20
N GLY A 333 -17.25 -6.62 -8.79
CA GLY A 333 -16.28 -6.92 -7.74
C GLY A 333 -16.59 -8.22 -7.00
N PHE A 334 -15.73 -8.62 -6.08
CA PHE A 334 -15.97 -9.78 -5.24
C PHE A 334 -17.12 -9.52 -4.27
N ARG A 335 -17.88 -10.56 -3.97
CA ARG A 335 -18.89 -10.56 -2.91
C ARG A 335 -18.29 -11.10 -1.63
N THR A 336 -18.57 -10.47 -0.50
CA THR A 336 -18.11 -10.95 0.81
C THR A 336 -18.78 -12.26 1.23
N ASN A 337 -20.01 -12.50 0.78
CA ASN A 337 -20.62 -13.83 0.80
C ASN A 337 -21.48 -14.07 -0.46
N GLU A 338 -21.86 -15.32 -0.70
CA GLU A 338 -22.59 -15.69 -1.90
C GLU A 338 -24.09 -15.33 -1.85
N PRO A 339 -24.71 -15.02 -3.01
CA PRO A 339 -26.12 -14.63 -3.08
C PRO A 339 -27.12 -15.69 -2.62
N SER A 340 -26.71 -16.95 -2.52
CA SER A 340 -27.55 -18.05 -1.99
C SER A 340 -27.84 -17.95 -0.50
N TYR A 341 -27.08 -17.13 0.23
CA TYR A 341 -27.29 -16.90 1.64
C TYR A 341 -28.56 -16.08 1.89
N GLU A 342 -29.43 -16.55 2.78
CA GLU A 342 -30.76 -15.96 3.07
C GLU A 342 -30.72 -14.46 3.40
N TYR A 343 -29.69 -14.01 4.11
CA TYR A 343 -29.51 -12.60 4.51
C TYR A 343 -28.51 -11.86 3.62
N TYR A 344 -28.21 -12.37 2.43
CA TYR A 344 -27.37 -11.67 1.46
C TYR A 344 -27.93 -10.28 1.16
N PHE A 345 -27.10 -9.24 1.31
CA PHE A 345 -27.47 -7.84 1.11
C PHE A 345 -28.60 -7.31 1.99
N LYS A 346 -29.10 -8.07 2.98
CA LYS A 346 -30.01 -7.52 3.97
C LYS A 346 -29.29 -6.43 4.77
N GLN A 347 -29.84 -5.20 4.78
CA GLN A 347 -29.26 -4.10 5.50
C GLN A 347 -29.72 -4.12 6.97
N PHE A 348 -28.77 -4.20 7.88
CA PHE A 348 -29.00 -4.25 9.32
C PHE A 348 -28.75 -2.89 9.97
N VAL A 349 -27.72 -2.17 9.54
CA VAL A 349 -27.27 -0.93 10.19
C VAL A 349 -27.46 0.28 9.28
N TYR A 350 -28.00 1.35 9.89
CA TYR A 350 -28.12 2.67 9.26
C TYR A 350 -27.53 3.71 10.19
N PHE A 351 -26.80 4.66 9.65
CA PHE A 351 -26.29 5.82 10.36
C PHE A 351 -26.75 7.08 9.63
N GLU A 352 -27.44 7.97 10.33
CA GLU A 352 -28.03 9.19 9.76
C GLU A 352 -28.86 8.93 8.48
N GLY A 353 -29.62 7.84 8.47
CA GLY A 353 -30.46 7.44 7.34
C GLY A 353 -29.72 6.86 6.11
N LYS A 354 -28.39 6.76 6.18
CA LYS A 354 -27.55 6.12 5.15
C LYS A 354 -27.20 4.69 5.54
N ARG A 355 -26.97 3.82 4.55
CA ARG A 355 -26.51 2.44 4.78
C ARG A 355 -25.17 2.45 5.51
N GLY A 356 -25.08 1.67 6.57
CA GLY A 356 -23.84 1.48 7.34
C GLY A 356 -23.05 0.26 6.87
N SER A 357 -21.85 0.10 7.45
CA SER A 357 -20.88 -0.94 7.11
C SER A 357 -21.39 -2.33 7.50
N GLN A 358 -21.27 -3.27 6.58
CA GLN A 358 -21.57 -4.69 6.81
C GLN A 358 -20.90 -5.57 5.76
N TRP A 359 -20.71 -6.87 6.08
CA TRP A 359 -19.96 -7.81 5.26
C TRP A 359 -20.83 -8.96 4.69
N ASN A 360 -22.14 -8.82 4.65
CA ASN A 360 -23.05 -9.83 4.09
C ASN A 360 -23.41 -9.57 2.63
N GLY A 361 -22.41 -9.38 1.78
CA GLY A 361 -22.60 -9.21 0.34
C GLY A 361 -21.78 -8.10 -0.33
N PRO A 362 -21.61 -6.90 0.25
CA PRO A 362 -20.84 -5.82 -0.34
C PRO A 362 -19.43 -6.22 -0.75
N SER A 363 -18.90 -5.59 -1.79
CA SER A 363 -17.51 -5.74 -2.20
C SER A 363 -16.63 -4.78 -1.37
N TRP A 364 -15.68 -5.35 -0.65
CA TRP A 364 -14.75 -4.60 0.17
C TRP A 364 -13.36 -4.57 -0.45
N PRO A 365 -12.76 -3.40 -0.69
CA PRO A 365 -11.36 -3.28 -1.12
C PRO A 365 -10.38 -4.04 -0.21
N TYR A 366 -10.63 -4.06 1.08
CA TYR A 366 -9.88 -4.83 2.08
C TYR A 366 -9.79 -6.32 1.70
N GLN A 367 -10.92 -7.03 1.63
CA GLN A 367 -10.93 -8.46 1.27
C GLN A 367 -10.62 -8.70 -0.20
N SER A 368 -10.93 -7.76 -1.11
CA SER A 368 -10.52 -7.85 -2.51
C SER A 368 -9.00 -7.90 -2.63
N SER A 369 -8.27 -7.11 -1.82
CA SER A 369 -6.81 -7.18 -1.76
C SER A 369 -6.30 -8.52 -1.23
N GLN A 370 -6.96 -9.08 -0.22
CA GLN A 370 -6.62 -10.40 0.33
C GLN A 370 -6.87 -11.51 -0.70
N ALA A 371 -8.04 -11.51 -1.33
CA ALA A 371 -8.40 -12.51 -2.33
C ALA A 371 -7.48 -12.48 -3.56
N LEU A 372 -7.14 -11.28 -4.07
CA LEU A 372 -6.20 -11.12 -5.18
C LEU A 372 -4.77 -11.54 -4.80
N THR A 373 -4.32 -11.27 -3.57
CA THR A 373 -3.03 -11.76 -3.08
C THR A 373 -3.02 -13.28 -2.99
N ALA A 374 -4.09 -13.87 -2.43
CA ALA A 374 -4.28 -15.32 -2.37
C ALA A 374 -4.33 -15.96 -3.77
N MET A 375 -5.03 -15.30 -4.72
CA MET A 375 -5.09 -15.72 -6.12
C MET A 375 -3.71 -15.72 -6.78
N ALA A 376 -2.91 -14.67 -6.55
CA ALA A 376 -1.54 -14.58 -7.05
C ALA A 376 -0.64 -15.67 -6.43
N ASN A 377 -0.79 -15.98 -5.14
CA ASN A 377 -0.09 -17.08 -4.48
C ASN A 377 -0.51 -18.43 -5.06
N PHE A 378 -1.80 -18.65 -5.24
CA PHE A 378 -2.31 -19.88 -5.81
C PHE A 378 -1.78 -20.14 -7.22
N LEU A 379 -1.79 -19.13 -8.10
CA LEU A 379 -1.21 -19.20 -9.44
C LEU A 379 0.31 -19.44 -9.44
N ASN A 380 1.00 -19.01 -8.39
CA ASN A 380 2.44 -19.13 -8.29
C ASN A 380 2.91 -20.42 -7.61
N ASN A 381 2.25 -20.85 -6.53
CA ASN A 381 2.81 -21.81 -5.60
C ASN A 381 2.13 -23.18 -5.66
N TYR A 382 0.98 -23.31 -6.36
CA TYR A 382 0.18 -24.54 -6.43
C TYR A 382 0.15 -25.10 -7.86
N LYS A 383 0.12 -26.43 -7.97
CA LYS A 383 -0.13 -27.12 -9.25
C LYS A 383 -1.63 -27.19 -9.49
N GLN A 384 -2.11 -26.40 -10.42
CA GLN A 384 -3.55 -26.24 -10.62
C GLN A 384 -3.87 -25.82 -12.07
N ASP A 385 -5.09 -26.08 -12.49
CA ASP A 385 -5.68 -25.70 -13.78
C ASP A 385 -7.08 -25.07 -13.61
N VAL A 386 -7.42 -24.67 -12.38
CA VAL A 386 -8.76 -24.16 -12.01
C VAL A 386 -8.92 -22.70 -12.43
N ILE A 387 -7.88 -21.89 -12.22
CA ILE A 387 -7.84 -20.48 -12.61
C ILE A 387 -6.57 -20.16 -13.40
N SER A 388 -6.63 -19.07 -14.14
CA SER A 388 -5.59 -18.62 -15.05
C SER A 388 -5.11 -17.19 -14.75
N ASN A 389 -4.04 -16.74 -15.41
CA ASN A 389 -3.59 -15.35 -15.37
C ASN A 389 -4.68 -14.37 -15.86
N SER A 390 -5.51 -14.80 -16.84
CA SER A 390 -6.63 -13.96 -17.32
C SER A 390 -7.68 -13.73 -16.23
N ASP A 391 -7.92 -14.73 -15.36
CA ASP A 391 -8.85 -14.57 -14.23
C ASP A 391 -8.31 -13.58 -13.21
N TYR A 392 -7.00 -13.65 -12.91
CA TYR A 392 -6.34 -12.66 -12.05
C TYR A 392 -6.48 -11.24 -12.62
N LEU A 393 -6.16 -11.05 -13.89
CA LEU A 393 -6.21 -9.75 -14.56
C LEU A 393 -7.64 -9.22 -14.64
N LYS A 394 -8.64 -10.08 -14.90
CA LYS A 394 -10.06 -9.73 -14.85
C LYS A 394 -10.45 -9.19 -13.47
N CYS A 395 -10.08 -9.89 -12.41
CA CYS A 395 -10.40 -9.48 -11.04
C CYS A 395 -9.64 -8.19 -10.63
N LEU A 396 -8.37 -8.04 -11.03
CA LEU A 396 -7.62 -6.80 -10.81
C LEU A 396 -8.29 -5.61 -11.51
N ARG A 397 -8.81 -5.78 -12.74
CA ARG A 397 -9.55 -4.74 -13.46
C ARG A 397 -10.88 -4.38 -12.79
N LEU A 398 -11.59 -5.35 -12.21
CA LEU A 398 -12.79 -5.06 -11.42
C LEU A 398 -12.44 -4.21 -10.20
N PHE A 399 -11.37 -4.55 -9.49
CA PHE A 399 -10.89 -3.76 -8.37
C PHE A 399 -10.38 -2.38 -8.81
N THR A 400 -9.70 -2.27 -9.96
CA THR A 400 -9.33 -0.98 -10.57
C THR A 400 -10.55 -0.08 -10.77
N LYS A 401 -11.63 -0.61 -11.34
CA LYS A 401 -12.87 0.14 -11.60
C LYS A 401 -13.55 0.65 -10.34
N GLN A 402 -13.40 -0.05 -9.20
CA GLN A 402 -13.94 0.43 -7.91
C GLN A 402 -13.27 1.71 -7.41
N HIS A 403 -12.13 2.11 -7.96
CA HIS A 403 -11.50 3.39 -7.65
C HIS A 403 -12.15 4.58 -8.39
N TYR A 404 -13.08 4.34 -9.32
CA TYR A 404 -13.79 5.39 -10.02
C TYR A 404 -15.21 5.53 -9.48
N LEU A 405 -15.57 6.75 -9.09
CA LEU A 405 -16.94 7.10 -8.76
C LEU A 405 -17.81 7.15 -10.05
N PRO A 406 -19.14 7.12 -9.92
CA PRO A 406 -20.03 7.23 -11.09
C PRO A 406 -19.84 8.48 -11.95
N ASP A 407 -19.31 9.57 -11.39
CA ASP A 407 -18.97 10.81 -12.11
C ASP A 407 -17.59 10.76 -12.79
N GLY A 408 -16.88 9.64 -12.72
CA GLY A 408 -15.56 9.43 -13.30
C GLY A 408 -14.38 9.92 -12.46
N LYS A 409 -14.60 10.54 -11.32
CA LYS A 409 -13.52 10.92 -10.40
C LYS A 409 -12.93 9.72 -9.71
N ILE A 410 -11.62 9.76 -9.48
CA ILE A 410 -10.94 8.72 -8.71
C ILE A 410 -11.07 9.01 -7.22
N ASN A 411 -11.68 8.05 -6.51
CA ASN A 411 -11.82 8.07 -5.07
C ASN A 411 -12.07 6.65 -4.57
N LEU A 412 -11.31 6.20 -3.61
CA LEU A 412 -11.55 4.92 -2.96
C LEU A 412 -12.38 5.14 -1.70
N VAL A 413 -13.53 4.47 -1.64
CA VAL A 413 -14.43 4.51 -0.48
C VAL A 413 -14.50 3.15 0.20
N GLU A 414 -15.30 3.04 1.24
CA GLU A 414 -15.29 1.91 2.15
C GLU A 414 -15.71 0.58 1.49
N ASN A 415 -16.86 0.55 0.81
CA ASN A 415 -17.34 -0.63 0.11
C ASN A 415 -18.27 -0.30 -1.05
N TYR A 416 -18.52 -1.30 -1.88
CA TYR A 416 -19.20 -1.15 -3.17
C TYR A 416 -20.25 -2.22 -3.38
N ASP A 417 -21.22 -1.93 -4.25
CA ASP A 417 -22.20 -2.93 -4.71
C ASP A 417 -21.57 -3.82 -5.80
N PRO A 418 -21.32 -5.10 -5.53
CA PRO A 418 -20.75 -6.01 -6.52
C PRO A 418 -21.71 -6.40 -7.63
N ASN A 419 -23.02 -6.13 -7.48
CA ASN A 419 -24.07 -6.49 -8.43
C ASN A 419 -24.43 -5.33 -9.37
N LEU A 420 -24.52 -4.11 -8.85
CA LEU A 420 -24.95 -2.93 -9.60
C LEU A 420 -23.79 -1.93 -9.83
N GLY A 421 -22.70 -2.06 -9.11
CA GLY A 421 -21.60 -1.10 -9.10
C GLY A 421 -21.88 0.12 -8.23
N GLY A 422 -20.82 0.93 -8.02
CA GLY A 422 -20.87 2.14 -7.22
C GLY A 422 -20.74 1.92 -5.71
N PRO A 423 -20.48 2.99 -4.95
CA PRO A 423 -20.27 2.95 -3.51
C PRO A 423 -21.58 2.70 -2.74
N ILE A 424 -21.49 1.94 -1.64
CA ILE A 424 -22.61 1.72 -0.70
C ILE A 424 -22.44 2.61 0.53
N VAL A 425 -21.31 2.48 1.22
CA VAL A 425 -20.98 3.31 2.38
C VAL A 425 -20.13 4.47 1.89
N TYR A 426 -20.69 5.67 2.00
CA TYR A 426 -20.08 6.90 1.49
C TYR A 426 -20.33 8.05 2.47
N TYR A 427 -19.63 8.00 3.60
CA TYR A 427 -19.59 9.08 4.57
C TYR A 427 -18.45 10.05 4.24
N TYR A 428 -18.47 11.25 4.85
CA TYR A 428 -17.38 12.21 4.64
C TYR A 428 -16.00 11.63 5.00
N TRP A 429 -15.92 10.86 6.09
CA TRP A 429 -14.68 10.23 6.58
C TRP A 429 -14.23 9.02 5.74
N SER A 430 -15.09 8.45 4.91
CA SER A 430 -14.75 7.30 4.04
C SER A 430 -14.24 7.69 2.65
N ASN A 431 -14.06 8.99 2.38
CA ASN A 431 -13.38 9.44 1.17
C ASN A 431 -11.88 9.17 1.25
N HIS A 432 -11.30 8.74 0.16
CA HIS A 432 -9.86 8.44 0.07
C HIS A 432 -9.42 7.48 1.19
N TYR A 433 -10.17 6.41 1.37
CA TYR A 433 -10.05 5.47 2.47
C TYR A 433 -8.92 4.47 2.23
N LEU A 434 -7.90 4.43 3.12
CA LEU A 434 -6.73 3.58 2.94
C LEU A 434 -6.86 2.29 3.77
N HIS A 435 -7.61 1.30 3.29
CA HIS A 435 -7.82 0.01 3.97
C HIS A 435 -7.51 -1.20 3.08
N SER A 436 -6.69 -1.00 2.05
CA SER A 436 -6.39 -2.03 1.05
C SER A 436 -5.00 -1.83 0.45
N SER A 437 -4.49 -2.82 -0.26
CA SER A 437 -3.28 -2.73 -1.06
C SER A 437 -3.61 -2.92 -2.54
N PHE A 438 -3.19 -2.02 -3.41
CA PHE A 438 -3.38 -2.10 -4.85
C PHE A 438 -2.05 -2.14 -5.60
N ASN A 439 -1.13 -1.24 -5.26
CA ASN A 439 0.18 -1.19 -5.92
C ASN A 439 0.98 -2.46 -5.65
N ASN A 440 0.82 -3.04 -4.45
CA ASN A 440 1.37 -4.36 -4.16
C ASN A 440 0.84 -5.44 -5.13
N LEU A 441 -0.46 -5.41 -5.47
CA LEU A 441 -1.05 -6.36 -6.42
C LEU A 441 -0.55 -6.15 -7.85
N VAL A 442 -0.33 -4.90 -8.27
CA VAL A 442 0.30 -4.59 -9.56
C VAL A 442 1.73 -5.12 -9.59
N ILE A 443 2.52 -4.86 -8.55
CA ILE A 443 3.94 -5.24 -8.50
C ILE A 443 4.11 -6.76 -8.36
N THR A 444 3.39 -7.40 -7.41
CA THR A 444 3.57 -8.84 -7.14
C THR A 444 2.75 -9.76 -8.04
N GLY A 445 1.65 -9.25 -8.59
CA GLY A 445 0.79 -10.00 -9.49
C GLY A 445 1.01 -9.65 -10.95
N LEU A 446 0.56 -8.46 -11.41
CA LEU A 446 0.67 -8.09 -12.82
C LEU A 446 2.12 -8.12 -13.32
N CYS A 447 3.05 -7.44 -12.63
CA CYS A 447 4.49 -7.48 -12.96
C CYS A 447 5.19 -8.74 -12.47
N GLY A 448 4.59 -9.46 -11.51
CA GLY A 448 5.01 -10.77 -11.08
C GLY A 448 6.24 -10.83 -10.18
N ILE A 449 6.60 -9.75 -9.49
CA ILE A 449 7.76 -9.73 -8.58
C ILE A 449 7.42 -10.45 -7.29
N ARG A 450 8.13 -11.54 -7.00
CA ARG A 450 7.90 -12.40 -5.83
C ARG A 450 9.11 -12.32 -4.88
N PRO A 451 9.05 -11.47 -3.84
CA PRO A 451 10.17 -11.30 -2.92
C PRO A 451 10.57 -12.59 -2.19
N SER A 452 11.87 -12.77 -1.99
CA SER A 452 12.45 -13.91 -1.27
C SER A 452 13.64 -13.46 -0.42
N GLU A 453 14.13 -14.34 0.46
CA GLU A 453 15.32 -14.08 1.30
C GLU A 453 16.64 -14.20 0.52
N SER A 454 16.60 -14.84 -0.64
CA SER A 454 17.81 -15.15 -1.41
C SER A 454 18.27 -13.97 -2.28
N ASP A 455 19.48 -14.09 -2.83
CA ASP A 455 20.05 -13.22 -3.85
C ASP A 455 19.41 -13.42 -5.24
N GLU A 456 18.25 -14.08 -5.30
CA GLU A 456 17.47 -14.34 -6.49
C GLU A 456 16.17 -13.55 -6.47
N LEU A 457 15.84 -12.97 -7.62
CA LEU A 457 14.52 -12.42 -7.91
C LEU A 457 13.66 -13.50 -8.56
N ASN A 458 12.58 -13.90 -7.91
CA ASN A 458 11.54 -14.70 -8.55
C ASN A 458 10.58 -13.78 -9.28
N ILE A 459 10.27 -14.10 -10.53
CA ILE A 459 9.38 -13.29 -11.36
C ILE A 459 8.41 -14.18 -12.14
N HIS A 460 7.12 -13.82 -12.09
CA HIS A 460 6.05 -14.48 -12.85
C HIS A 460 4.92 -13.48 -13.10
N PRO A 461 4.92 -12.76 -14.23
CA PRO A 461 3.86 -11.84 -14.59
C PRO A 461 2.53 -12.55 -14.78
N LEU A 462 1.49 -12.11 -14.07
CA LEU A 462 0.13 -12.65 -14.18
C LEU A 462 -0.67 -11.80 -15.19
N ILE A 463 -0.24 -11.84 -16.43
CA ILE A 463 -0.85 -11.12 -17.56
C ILE A 463 -1.33 -12.08 -18.65
N ASP A 464 -2.21 -11.61 -19.51
CA ASP A 464 -2.65 -12.26 -20.73
C ASP A 464 -2.37 -11.38 -21.96
N ASN A 465 -2.86 -11.80 -23.13
CA ASN A 465 -2.65 -11.10 -24.38
C ASN A 465 -3.29 -9.70 -24.46
N SER A 466 -4.14 -9.32 -23.51
CA SER A 466 -4.72 -7.97 -23.47
C SER A 466 -3.73 -6.90 -22.98
N ILE A 467 -2.67 -7.30 -22.27
CA ILE A 467 -1.56 -6.42 -21.91
C ILE A 467 -0.51 -6.48 -23.02
N SER A 468 -0.36 -5.40 -23.77
CA SER A 468 0.63 -5.32 -24.84
C SER A 468 2.01 -4.89 -24.35
N TYR A 469 2.08 -4.10 -23.29
CA TYR A 469 3.32 -3.69 -22.63
C TYR A 469 3.10 -3.25 -21.18
N TYR A 470 4.14 -3.37 -20.37
CA TYR A 470 4.31 -2.65 -19.12
C TYR A 470 5.80 -2.41 -18.83
N CYS A 471 6.09 -1.41 -18.01
CA CYS A 471 7.40 -1.16 -17.44
C CYS A 471 7.25 -0.73 -15.97
N LEU A 472 7.83 -1.51 -15.06
CA LEU A 472 8.04 -1.14 -13.67
C LEU A 472 9.50 -0.81 -13.47
N SER A 473 9.82 0.43 -13.12
CA SER A 473 11.19 0.93 -13.08
C SER A 473 11.52 1.69 -11.80
N GLY A 474 12.80 1.68 -11.44
CA GLY A 474 13.29 2.33 -10.23
C GLY A 474 12.81 1.67 -8.95
N LEU A 475 12.47 0.38 -8.99
CA LEU A 475 12.12 -0.42 -7.83
C LEU A 475 13.37 -0.71 -6.99
N ASN A 476 13.29 -0.47 -5.69
CA ASN A 476 14.36 -0.85 -4.75
C ASN A 476 14.11 -2.26 -4.24
N TYR A 477 15.09 -3.15 -4.39
CA TYR A 477 15.00 -4.53 -3.95
C TYR A 477 16.36 -5.02 -3.46
N HIS A 478 16.50 -5.35 -2.18
CA HIS A 478 17.78 -5.72 -1.55
C HIS A 478 18.92 -4.72 -1.83
N GLY A 479 18.58 -3.42 -1.93
CA GLY A 479 19.54 -2.36 -2.22
C GLY A 479 19.93 -2.23 -3.70
N HIS A 480 19.42 -3.09 -4.58
CA HIS A 480 19.55 -2.98 -6.04
C HIS A 480 18.40 -2.15 -6.63
N LYS A 481 18.66 -1.48 -7.73
CA LYS A 481 17.64 -0.82 -8.54
C LYS A 481 17.18 -1.75 -9.66
N LEU A 482 15.93 -2.17 -9.61
CA LEU A 482 15.33 -3.05 -10.61
C LEU A 482 14.50 -2.25 -11.61
N THR A 483 14.55 -2.70 -12.88
CA THR A 483 13.57 -2.39 -13.91
C THR A 483 13.09 -3.69 -14.53
N VAL A 484 11.77 -3.87 -14.56
CA VAL A 484 11.12 -5.03 -15.18
C VAL A 484 10.16 -4.52 -16.23
N LEU A 485 10.34 -4.92 -17.47
CA LEU A 485 9.44 -4.52 -18.55
C LEU A 485 9.05 -5.72 -19.41
N TYR A 486 7.88 -5.62 -19.98
CA TYR A 486 7.34 -6.55 -20.96
C TYR A 486 6.89 -5.77 -22.20
N ASP A 487 7.24 -6.30 -23.36
CA ASP A 487 6.82 -5.76 -24.65
C ASP A 487 6.41 -6.92 -25.57
N ARG A 488 5.09 -7.13 -25.73
CA ARG A 488 4.55 -8.24 -26.50
C ARG A 488 5.01 -8.21 -27.95
N ASP A 489 5.02 -7.05 -28.55
CA ASP A 489 5.25 -6.86 -29.98
C ASP A 489 6.67 -6.35 -30.27
N GLY A 490 7.42 -5.92 -29.24
CA GLY A 490 8.77 -5.40 -29.33
C GLY A 490 8.89 -3.98 -29.89
N THR A 491 7.76 -3.28 -29.99
CA THR A 491 7.69 -1.96 -30.66
C THR A 491 7.72 -0.79 -29.69
N LYS A 492 7.26 -1.01 -28.43
CA LYS A 492 7.13 0.07 -27.44
C LYS A 492 8.49 0.53 -26.92
N TYR A 493 9.33 -0.42 -26.45
CA TYR A 493 10.62 -0.10 -25.82
C TYR A 493 11.82 -0.31 -26.76
N LYS A 494 11.60 -0.81 -27.98
CA LYS A 494 12.62 -1.03 -29.00
C LYS A 494 13.75 -1.98 -28.59
N LEU A 495 13.47 -2.84 -27.62
CA LEU A 495 14.39 -3.88 -27.13
C LEU A 495 14.15 -5.25 -27.80
N GLY A 496 13.02 -5.40 -28.50
CA GLY A 496 12.52 -6.67 -29.01
C GLY A 496 11.35 -7.17 -28.16
N LYS A 497 10.83 -8.35 -28.53
CA LYS A 497 9.67 -8.97 -27.86
C LYS A 497 10.07 -9.65 -26.57
N GLY A 498 9.19 -9.61 -25.56
CA GLY A 498 9.29 -10.43 -24.37
C GLY A 498 9.49 -9.66 -23.07
N LEU A 499 10.00 -10.39 -22.07
CA LEU A 499 10.27 -9.91 -20.71
C LEU A 499 11.75 -9.55 -20.58
N PHE A 500 12.02 -8.36 -20.07
CA PHE A 500 13.36 -7.83 -19.83
C PHE A 500 13.50 -7.43 -18.36
N VAL A 501 14.62 -7.80 -17.75
CA VAL A 501 14.95 -7.43 -16.38
C VAL A 501 16.32 -6.78 -16.34
N PHE A 502 16.39 -5.60 -15.73
CA PHE A 502 17.62 -4.83 -15.53
C PHE A 502 17.89 -4.73 -14.04
N VAL A 503 19.13 -4.99 -13.65
CA VAL A 503 19.62 -4.80 -12.28
C VAL A 503 20.73 -3.75 -12.30
N ASP A 504 20.54 -2.65 -11.59
CA ASP A 504 21.47 -1.52 -11.55
C ASP A 504 21.82 -0.96 -12.93
N GLY A 505 20.87 -1.02 -13.87
CA GLY A 505 21.01 -0.54 -15.24
C GLY A 505 21.66 -1.54 -16.21
N ASN A 506 22.02 -2.74 -15.74
CA ASN A 506 22.60 -3.79 -16.59
C ASN A 506 21.53 -4.80 -16.99
N ASP A 507 21.55 -5.23 -18.26
CA ASP A 507 20.70 -6.31 -18.76
C ASP A 507 21.07 -7.62 -18.08
N VAL A 508 20.13 -8.25 -17.39
CA VAL A 508 20.37 -9.54 -16.72
C VAL A 508 19.63 -10.66 -17.43
N VAL A 509 18.43 -10.38 -17.96
CA VAL A 509 17.60 -11.41 -18.60
C VAL A 509 16.76 -10.81 -19.72
N VAL A 510 16.74 -11.55 -20.84
CA VAL A 510 15.78 -11.38 -21.94
C VAL A 510 15.06 -12.70 -22.14
N LYS A 511 13.73 -12.71 -22.02
CA LYS A 511 12.90 -13.90 -22.26
C LYS A 511 11.81 -13.58 -23.27
N GLU A 512 11.76 -14.33 -24.35
CA GLU A 512 10.78 -14.15 -25.41
C GLU A 512 9.35 -14.50 -24.99
N GLN A 513 9.21 -15.34 -23.95
CA GLN A 513 7.93 -15.83 -23.47
C GLN A 513 7.66 -15.40 -22.03
N GLN A 514 6.38 -15.31 -21.69
CA GLN A 514 5.94 -15.21 -20.31
C GLN A 514 6.19 -16.54 -19.59
N GLY A 515 6.45 -16.48 -18.28
CA GLY A 515 6.69 -17.69 -17.48
C GLY A 515 7.24 -17.37 -16.10
N LYS A 516 7.55 -18.44 -15.36
CA LYS A 516 8.20 -18.36 -14.06
C LYS A 516 9.71 -18.39 -14.22
N TYR A 517 10.39 -17.38 -13.73
CA TYR A 517 11.83 -17.24 -13.82
C TYR A 517 12.45 -16.95 -12.47
N LYS A 518 13.65 -17.49 -12.26
CA LYS A 518 14.55 -17.13 -11.16
C LYS A 518 15.75 -16.41 -11.74
N ILE A 519 16.04 -15.25 -11.21
CA ILE A 519 17.06 -14.34 -11.76
C ILE A 519 18.02 -13.99 -10.63
N LYS A 520 19.28 -14.33 -10.79
CA LYS A 520 20.31 -13.96 -9.83
C LYS A 520 20.58 -12.46 -9.91
N ILE A 521 20.41 -11.74 -8.80
CA ILE A 521 20.59 -10.29 -8.72
C ILE A 521 21.89 -9.88 -8.01
N GLY A 522 22.56 -10.84 -7.35
CA GLY A 522 23.75 -10.60 -6.54
C GLY A 522 23.43 -10.37 -5.06
N GLU A 523 24.47 -10.27 -4.25
CA GLU A 523 24.32 -10.08 -2.80
C GLU A 523 23.61 -8.77 -2.51
N ALA A 524 22.81 -8.78 -1.43
CA ALA A 524 22.11 -7.60 -0.96
C ALA A 524 23.09 -6.44 -0.69
N LYS A 525 22.81 -5.28 -1.25
CA LYS A 525 23.58 -4.07 -1.01
C LYS A 525 23.05 -3.37 0.23
N GLN A 526 23.96 -2.89 1.07
CA GLN A 526 23.55 -2.04 2.17
C GLN A 526 22.87 -0.77 1.62
N GLN A 527 21.64 -0.54 2.01
CA GLN A 527 20.97 0.71 1.65
C GLN A 527 21.76 1.88 2.23
N GLY A 528 21.96 2.94 1.43
CA GLY A 528 22.64 4.14 1.87
C GLY A 528 21.98 4.72 3.13
N SER A 529 22.78 5.25 4.05
CA SER A 529 22.25 5.88 5.25
C SER A 529 21.37 7.08 4.87
N PHE A 530 20.09 7.00 5.20
CA PHE A 530 19.20 8.15 5.06
C PHE A 530 19.59 9.19 6.12
N LYS A 531 19.72 10.46 5.70
CA LYS A 531 19.98 11.57 6.65
C LYS A 531 18.89 11.57 7.72
N ASN A 532 19.31 11.66 8.98
CA ASN A 532 18.36 11.88 10.07
C ASN A 532 17.56 13.15 9.78
N ILE A 533 16.24 13.05 9.94
CA ILE A 533 15.35 14.21 9.84
C ILE A 533 15.52 14.99 11.15
N SER A 534 15.76 16.29 11.06
CA SER A 534 15.73 17.18 12.23
C SER A 534 14.32 17.15 12.86
N PRO A 535 14.20 17.32 14.17
CA PRO A 535 12.88 17.38 14.81
C PRO A 535 12.08 18.57 14.26
N ASN A 536 10.82 18.34 13.89
CA ASN A 536 9.86 19.39 13.57
C ASN A 536 9.36 19.99 14.89
N TYR A 537 9.81 21.20 15.22
CA TYR A 537 9.43 21.87 16.47
C TYR A 537 8.00 22.42 16.45
N ALA A 538 7.34 22.46 15.30
CA ALA A 538 5.93 22.87 15.17
C ALA A 538 4.93 21.74 15.48
N LEU A 539 5.38 20.48 15.44
CA LEU A 539 4.53 19.32 15.55
C LEU A 539 3.78 19.24 16.89
N ASN A 540 2.44 19.17 16.85
CA ASN A 540 1.58 18.99 18.03
C ASN A 540 0.34 18.15 17.72
N ILE A 541 0.52 16.85 17.63
CA ILE A 541 -0.58 15.88 17.35
C ILE A 541 -1.50 15.71 18.56
N ALA A 542 -0.90 15.60 19.75
CA ALA A 542 -1.63 15.31 20.99
C ALA A 542 -2.34 16.55 21.59
N ARG A 543 -2.20 17.71 20.96
CA ARG A 543 -2.70 19.00 21.46
C ARG A 543 -2.15 19.34 22.84
N ASP A 544 -0.88 19.00 23.03
CA ASP A 544 -0.14 19.34 24.23
C ASP A 544 -0.06 20.87 24.42
N LYS A 545 0.27 21.31 25.65
CA LYS A 545 0.43 22.70 25.96
C LYS A 545 1.42 23.43 25.03
N PHE A 546 2.47 22.74 24.58
CA PHE A 546 3.48 23.24 23.64
C PHE A 546 3.91 22.16 22.64
N PRO A 547 4.18 22.59 21.39
CA PRO A 547 4.02 23.94 20.85
C PRO A 547 2.56 24.37 20.84
N SER A 548 2.24 25.57 21.33
CA SER A 548 0.89 26.11 21.23
C SER A 548 0.70 26.87 19.92
N VAL A 549 -0.52 26.84 19.40
CA VAL A 549 -0.87 27.50 18.14
C VAL A 549 -1.93 28.58 18.34
N SER A 550 -1.84 29.65 17.59
CA SER A 550 -2.83 30.73 17.54
C SER A 550 -2.87 31.34 16.14
N ALA A 551 -4.00 31.94 15.78
CA ALA A 551 -4.16 32.61 14.51
C ALA A 551 -5.09 33.82 14.62
N SER A 552 -5.05 34.72 13.60
CA SER A 552 -5.98 35.84 13.48
C SER A 552 -7.43 35.38 13.32
N VAL A 553 -7.63 34.19 12.72
CA VAL A 553 -8.93 33.59 12.47
C VAL A 553 -8.92 32.13 12.95
N ASN A 554 -9.93 31.76 13.69
CA ASN A 554 -10.23 30.37 14.06
C ASN A 554 -11.69 30.09 13.79
N SER A 555 -12.03 29.92 12.52
CA SER A 555 -13.40 29.75 12.05
C SER A 555 -13.99 28.35 12.33
N ILE A 556 -13.12 27.37 12.48
CA ILE A 556 -13.49 25.97 12.78
C ILE A 556 -12.74 25.56 14.05
N PRO A 557 -13.42 25.18 15.13
CA PRO A 557 -12.75 24.64 16.31
C PRO A 557 -11.77 23.53 15.90
N ASP A 558 -10.60 23.51 16.54
CA ASP A 558 -9.55 22.51 16.30
C ASP A 558 -8.78 22.60 14.97
N SER A 559 -9.24 23.38 13.99
CA SER A 559 -8.55 23.49 12.68
C SER A 559 -7.11 24.06 12.79
N LEU A 560 -6.81 24.80 13.85
CA LEU A 560 -5.44 25.28 14.11
C LEU A 560 -4.44 24.15 14.23
N PHE A 561 -4.81 23.05 14.90
CA PHE A 561 -3.92 21.91 15.08
C PHE A 561 -3.74 21.09 13.81
N GLN A 562 -4.66 21.19 12.84
CA GLN A 562 -4.53 20.51 11.55
C GLN A 562 -3.36 21.05 10.71
N ALA A 563 -2.89 22.28 10.99
CA ALA A 563 -1.71 22.84 10.33
C ALA A 563 -0.37 22.46 10.99
N VAL A 564 -0.39 21.68 12.07
CA VAL A 564 0.81 21.21 12.80
C VAL A 564 0.69 19.76 13.28
N ASP A 565 -0.12 18.96 12.61
CA ASP A 565 -0.46 17.61 13.04
C ASP A 565 0.40 16.51 12.37
N GLY A 566 1.39 16.93 11.57
CA GLY A 566 2.34 16.04 10.91
C GLY A 566 1.80 15.38 9.65
N ARG A 567 0.69 15.88 9.09
CA ARG A 567 -0.01 15.34 7.93
C ARG A 567 -0.05 16.35 6.79
N ILE A 568 0.27 15.90 5.58
CA ILE A 568 0.16 16.68 4.35
C ILE A 568 -1.02 16.15 3.55
N TRP A 569 -2.09 16.93 3.44
CA TRP A 569 -3.34 16.50 2.81
C TRP A 569 -3.84 17.50 1.78
N TYR A 570 -4.06 17.02 0.54
CA TYR A 570 -4.47 17.85 -0.59
C TYR A 570 -5.73 17.37 -1.31
N PHE A 571 -6.48 16.42 -0.73
CA PHE A 571 -7.78 16.05 -1.28
C PHE A 571 -8.88 16.95 -0.72
N PRO A 572 -9.73 17.56 -1.59
CA PRO A 572 -10.70 18.57 -1.16
C PRO A 572 -11.95 17.99 -0.47
N GLU A 573 -12.18 16.68 -0.56
CA GLU A 573 -13.36 16.02 -0.03
C GLU A 573 -13.36 15.92 1.50
N ILE A 574 -12.17 15.90 2.10
CA ILE A 574 -11.98 15.92 3.55
C ILE A 574 -11.10 17.11 3.89
N THR A 575 -11.51 17.92 4.85
CA THR A 575 -10.70 19.04 5.32
C THR A 575 -9.67 18.61 6.35
N ASN A 576 -8.40 18.91 6.12
CA ASN A 576 -7.30 18.80 7.09
C ASN A 576 -6.34 19.97 6.88
N PHE A 577 -6.79 21.18 7.27
CA PHE A 577 -6.03 22.43 7.14
C PHE A 577 -6.57 23.52 8.05
N TRP A 578 -5.72 24.48 8.42
CA TRP A 578 -6.15 25.78 8.88
C TRP A 578 -6.47 26.69 7.69
N SER A 579 -7.48 27.55 7.83
CA SER A 579 -7.85 28.50 6.77
C SER A 579 -8.29 29.88 7.30
N THR A 580 -8.23 30.88 6.43
CA THR A 580 -8.76 32.24 6.67
C THR A 580 -10.25 32.36 6.31
N ALA A 581 -10.97 31.27 6.21
CA ALA A 581 -12.41 31.30 5.97
C ALA A 581 -13.12 32.18 7.00
N ASN A 582 -14.02 33.05 6.50
CA ASN A 582 -14.74 34.05 7.30
C ASN A 582 -13.88 35.21 7.85
N SER A 583 -12.63 35.37 7.44
CA SER A 583 -11.87 36.57 7.72
C SER A 583 -12.42 37.77 6.95
N ALA A 584 -12.57 38.90 7.62
CA ALA A 584 -12.85 40.20 7.01
C ALA A 584 -11.56 40.96 6.64
N SER A 585 -10.40 40.45 7.03
CA SER A 585 -9.10 41.03 6.80
C SER A 585 -8.51 40.58 5.44
N LEU A 586 -7.64 41.41 4.90
CA LEU A 586 -6.80 41.04 3.74
C LEU A 586 -5.37 40.61 4.18
N SER A 587 -5.16 40.55 5.49
CA SER A 587 -3.90 40.11 6.07
C SER A 587 -4.19 39.31 7.34
N ASP A 588 -3.91 38.03 7.31
CA ASP A 588 -4.10 37.10 8.40
C ASP A 588 -2.77 36.51 8.83
N TRP A 589 -2.73 35.92 10.04
CA TRP A 589 -1.51 35.35 10.58
C TRP A 589 -1.77 34.03 11.30
N PHE A 590 -0.73 33.20 11.34
CA PHE A 590 -0.65 31.96 12.12
C PHE A 590 0.65 32.00 12.96
N ALA A 591 0.57 31.66 14.24
CA ALA A 591 1.72 31.69 15.14
C ALA A 591 1.85 30.38 15.93
N ILE A 592 3.11 29.96 16.13
CA ILE A 592 3.52 28.76 16.85
C ILE A 592 4.43 29.19 17.99
N ASP A 593 4.04 28.98 19.24
CA ASP A 593 4.86 29.20 20.44
C ASP A 593 5.45 27.87 20.91
N PHE A 594 6.76 27.75 20.88
CA PHE A 594 7.46 26.51 21.24
C PHE A 594 7.56 26.25 22.74
N GLY A 595 7.12 27.20 23.59
CA GLY A 595 7.24 27.13 25.05
C GLY A 595 8.65 27.29 25.59
N GLN A 596 9.65 27.29 24.71
CA GLN A 596 11.09 27.48 25.00
C GLN A 596 11.81 27.97 23.77
N SER A 597 13.03 28.45 23.97
CA SER A 597 13.87 28.88 22.84
C SER A 597 14.30 27.68 21.97
N ARG A 598 14.07 27.77 20.67
CA ARG A 598 14.49 26.78 19.66
C ARG A 598 15.33 27.47 18.59
N ARG A 599 16.35 26.78 18.10
CA ARG A 599 17.13 27.25 16.97
C ARG A 599 16.45 26.87 15.68
N ILE A 600 15.93 27.86 14.96
CA ILE A 600 15.20 27.67 13.70
C ILE A 600 16.07 28.11 12.53
N SER A 601 16.21 27.24 11.53
CA SER A 601 16.99 27.49 10.30
C SER A 601 16.19 27.21 9.03
N THR A 602 15.05 26.51 9.14
CA THR A 602 14.19 26.14 8.02
C THR A 602 12.73 26.19 8.45
N ILE A 603 11.90 26.82 7.63
CA ILE A 603 10.44 26.83 7.78
C ILE A 603 9.84 26.28 6.48
N LYS A 604 8.91 25.37 6.59
CA LYS A 604 8.14 24.88 5.44
C LYS A 604 6.66 25.14 5.67
N ILE A 605 6.00 25.54 4.60
CA ILE A 605 4.55 25.77 4.57
C ILE A 605 3.98 24.98 3.40
N TYR A 606 2.89 24.29 3.62
CA TYR A 606 2.18 23.48 2.67
C TYR A 606 0.80 24.10 2.36
N PRO A 607 0.72 25.03 1.41
CA PRO A 607 -0.55 25.64 1.05
C PRO A 607 -1.49 24.61 0.45
N PHE A 608 -2.76 24.66 0.83
CA PHE A 608 -3.82 23.93 0.15
C PHE A 608 -4.56 24.86 -0.79
N THR A 609 -4.75 24.46 -2.03
CA THR A 609 -5.60 25.15 -3.01
C THR A 609 -6.57 24.18 -3.67
N ASP A 610 -7.80 24.65 -3.91
CA ASP A 610 -8.84 23.89 -4.63
C ASP A 610 -9.33 24.61 -5.88
N SER A 611 -8.65 25.70 -6.26
CA SER A 611 -8.98 26.59 -7.39
C SER A 611 -10.35 27.30 -7.27
N VAL A 612 -11.18 26.90 -6.31
CA VAL A 612 -12.52 27.43 -6.08
C VAL A 612 -12.53 28.41 -4.90
N ARG A 613 -12.30 27.90 -3.70
CA ARG A 613 -12.39 28.65 -2.43
C ARG A 613 -11.03 29.21 -2.01
N PHE A 614 -10.00 28.38 -2.10
CA PHE A 614 -8.68 28.65 -1.56
C PHE A 614 -7.66 28.89 -2.68
N ALA A 615 -6.79 29.88 -2.46
CA ALA A 615 -5.71 30.21 -3.38
C ALA A 615 -4.39 30.42 -2.61
N LEU A 616 -3.29 30.58 -3.33
CA LEU A 616 -2.05 30.99 -2.73
C LEU A 616 -2.17 32.41 -2.17
N PRO A 617 -1.49 32.73 -1.05
CA PRO A 617 -1.33 34.11 -0.61
C PRO A 617 -0.51 34.91 -1.61
N ASP A 618 -0.78 36.23 -1.72
CA ASP A 618 0.03 37.14 -2.54
C ASP A 618 1.44 37.32 -1.99
N GLU A 619 1.57 37.32 -0.64
CA GLU A 619 2.81 37.52 0.06
C GLU A 619 2.81 36.73 1.40
N ILE A 620 3.97 36.16 1.75
CA ILE A 620 4.22 35.57 3.06
C ILE A 620 5.38 36.34 3.71
N ALA A 621 5.17 36.90 4.91
CA ALA A 621 6.19 37.46 5.75
C ALA A 621 6.29 36.67 7.06
N MET A 622 7.49 36.55 7.61
CA MET A 622 7.76 35.78 8.81
C MET A 622 8.44 36.58 9.88
N GLU A 623 8.00 36.40 11.13
CA GLU A 623 8.58 37.01 12.32
C GLU A 623 8.93 35.91 13.32
N TYR A 624 9.97 36.12 14.12
CA TYR A 624 10.33 35.29 15.26
C TYR A 624 10.35 36.10 16.55
N LYS A 625 10.02 35.47 17.68
CA LYS A 625 9.97 36.08 18.99
C LYS A 625 11.29 35.86 19.74
N LEU A 626 11.96 36.94 20.12
CA LEU A 626 13.18 36.90 20.91
C LEU A 626 13.05 37.88 22.08
N ASN A 627 13.23 37.41 23.32
CA ASN A 627 13.12 38.21 24.54
C ASN A 627 11.83 39.06 24.62
N GLY A 628 10.70 38.45 24.18
CA GLY A 628 9.37 39.06 24.18
C GLY A 628 9.04 39.92 22.95
N ASN A 629 9.98 40.27 22.11
CA ASN A 629 9.80 41.13 20.94
C ASN A 629 9.73 40.32 19.62
N TRP A 630 8.85 40.74 18.71
CA TRP A 630 8.78 40.21 17.35
C TRP A 630 9.83 40.90 16.47
N MET A 631 10.58 40.08 15.73
CA MET A 631 11.64 40.52 14.81
C MET A 631 11.44 39.81 13.46
N THR A 632 11.74 40.51 12.38
CA THR A 632 11.60 39.95 11.02
C THR A 632 12.65 38.85 10.78
N VAL A 633 12.17 37.70 10.22
CA VAL A 633 13.03 36.58 9.78
C VAL A 633 13.77 36.98 8.50
N LYS A 634 15.11 36.84 8.48
CA LYS A 634 15.92 37.06 7.28
C LYS A 634 15.98 35.78 6.44
N ILE A 635 15.39 35.84 5.25
CA ILE A 635 15.34 34.74 4.30
C ILE A 635 16.64 34.67 3.51
N LYS A 636 17.28 33.51 3.46
CA LYS A 636 18.46 33.22 2.63
C LYS A 636 18.08 32.61 1.29
N LYS A 637 17.11 31.70 1.29
CA LYS A 637 16.69 30.98 0.09
C LYS A 637 15.22 30.53 0.23
N GLN A 638 14.49 30.59 -0.87
CA GLN A 638 13.17 30.01 -0.99
C GLN A 638 13.18 28.95 -2.11
N VAL A 639 12.53 27.80 -1.86
CA VAL A 639 12.33 26.72 -2.83
C VAL A 639 10.90 26.23 -2.73
N PRO A 640 10.13 26.27 -3.81
CA PRO A 640 10.44 26.88 -5.11
C PRO A 640 10.61 28.42 -5.01
N ALA A 641 11.24 29.03 -6.02
CA ALA A 641 11.52 30.47 -6.01
C ALA A 641 10.28 31.37 -5.98
N LYS A 642 9.14 30.84 -6.44
CA LYS A 642 7.80 31.44 -6.31
C LYS A 642 6.95 30.48 -5.51
N LEU A 643 5.95 31.00 -4.82
CA LEU A 643 4.97 30.16 -4.14
C LEU A 643 4.32 29.19 -5.11
N SER A 644 4.23 27.94 -4.70
CA SER A 644 3.60 26.85 -5.45
C SER A 644 2.49 26.20 -4.63
N GLU A 645 1.43 25.85 -5.30
CA GLU A 645 0.24 25.23 -4.71
C GLU A 645 0.43 23.74 -4.42
N ASN A 646 -0.23 23.24 -3.38
CA ASN A 646 -0.30 21.83 -3.03
C ASN A 646 1.06 21.12 -2.99
N THR A 647 2.09 21.81 -2.51
CA THR A 647 3.45 21.32 -2.35
C THR A 647 4.19 22.05 -1.21
N ALA A 648 5.36 21.53 -0.82
CA ALA A 648 6.21 22.16 0.17
C ALA A 648 6.84 23.46 -0.36
N ASN A 649 6.54 24.58 0.26
CA ASN A 649 7.29 25.82 0.09
C ASN A 649 8.27 25.96 1.25
N THR A 650 9.57 25.92 0.96
CA THR A 650 10.64 25.84 1.96
C THR A 650 11.46 27.12 1.98
N TRP A 651 11.56 27.74 3.14
CA TRP A 651 12.45 28.88 3.40
C TRP A 651 13.62 28.46 4.27
N THR A 652 14.83 28.57 3.73
CA THR A 652 16.07 28.55 4.53
C THR A 652 16.30 29.96 5.03
N VAL A 653 16.45 30.11 6.34
CA VAL A 653 16.58 31.41 7.00
C VAL A 653 17.94 31.57 7.67
N GLU A 654 18.34 32.80 8.05
CA GLU A 654 19.42 32.95 9.01
C GLU A 654 19.01 32.26 10.31
N PRO A 655 19.87 31.35 10.86
CA PRO A 655 19.48 30.63 12.08
C PRO A 655 19.19 31.61 13.22
N VAL A 656 18.00 31.53 13.79
CA VAL A 656 17.53 32.35 14.90
C VAL A 656 17.19 31.51 16.11
N ASN A 657 17.43 32.02 17.31
CA ASN A 657 16.91 31.46 18.55
C ASN A 657 15.55 32.09 18.81
N ALA A 658 14.48 31.33 18.66
CA ALA A 658 13.10 31.81 18.71
C ALA A 658 12.31 31.10 19.78
N SER A 659 11.54 31.80 20.60
CA SER A 659 10.51 31.19 21.44
C SER A 659 9.22 30.97 20.68
N ALA A 660 8.97 31.70 19.59
CA ALA A 660 7.82 31.54 18.71
C ALA A 660 8.14 32.02 17.29
N ILE A 661 7.38 31.48 16.32
CA ILE A 661 7.37 31.95 14.92
C ILE A 661 5.95 32.43 14.61
N LYS A 662 5.83 33.54 13.87
CA LYS A 662 4.58 34.05 13.32
C LYS A 662 4.71 34.21 11.81
N ILE A 663 3.73 33.70 11.09
CA ILE A 663 3.65 33.74 9.64
C ILE A 663 2.49 34.64 9.28
N ASN A 664 2.74 35.72 8.56
CA ASN A 664 1.76 36.68 8.09
C ASN A 664 1.47 36.42 6.61
N PHE A 665 0.21 36.33 6.25
CA PHE A 665 -0.28 36.04 4.92
C PHE A 665 -1.08 37.23 4.39
N LYS A 666 -0.68 37.80 3.24
CA LYS A 666 -1.51 38.77 2.52
C LYS A 666 -2.32 38.07 1.44
N HIS A 667 -3.58 38.39 1.31
CA HIS A 667 -4.46 37.85 0.28
C HIS A 667 -5.48 38.91 -0.15
N ARG A 668 -5.79 39.00 -1.44
CA ARG A 668 -6.60 40.09 -1.99
C ARG A 668 -8.04 39.71 -2.34
N SER A 669 -8.28 38.48 -2.76
CA SER A 669 -9.56 38.09 -3.34
C SER A 669 -10.10 36.75 -2.86
N LYS A 670 -9.25 35.79 -2.56
CA LYS A 670 -9.64 34.44 -2.11
C LYS A 670 -9.07 34.15 -0.72
N GLN A 671 -9.73 33.28 -0.03
CA GLN A 671 -9.25 32.73 1.24
C GLN A 671 -7.99 31.89 1.01
N ILE A 672 -7.17 31.75 2.01
CA ILE A 672 -6.02 30.83 2.00
C ILE A 672 -6.28 29.66 2.94
N ALA A 673 -5.64 28.54 2.65
CA ALA A 673 -5.59 27.39 3.54
C ALA A 673 -4.16 26.83 3.61
N VAL A 674 -3.80 26.28 4.77
CA VAL A 674 -2.48 25.68 5.03
C VAL A 674 -2.68 24.30 5.62
N SER A 675 -2.22 23.28 4.89
CA SER A 675 -2.30 21.88 5.30
C SER A 675 -1.31 21.56 6.42
N GLU A 676 -0.06 22.06 6.33
CA GLU A 676 0.97 21.81 7.34
C GLU A 676 1.99 22.95 7.40
N ILE A 677 2.53 23.16 8.60
CA ILE A 677 3.67 24.05 8.86
C ILE A 677 4.73 23.26 9.63
N GLU A 678 5.96 23.29 9.15
CA GLU A 678 7.09 22.64 9.80
C GLU A 678 8.18 23.66 10.12
N CYS A 679 8.79 23.54 11.29
CA CYS A 679 9.90 24.40 11.76
C CYS A 679 11.09 23.51 12.20
N TYR A 680 12.27 23.76 11.59
CA TYR A 680 13.50 23.00 11.83
C TYR A 680 14.68 23.87 12.22
#